data_e31a0efb1492d995e6be78c42166909a
#
_entry.id   e31a0efb1492d995e6be78c42166909a
#
_cell.length_a   1.000
_cell.length_b   1.000
_cell.length_c   1.000
_cell.angle_alpha   90.00
_cell.angle_beta   90.00
_cell.angle_gamma   90.00
#
_symmetry.space_group_name_H-M   'P 1'
#
loop_
_entity.id
_entity.type
_entity.pdbx_description
1 polymer ?
#
loop_
_entity_poly.entity_id
_entity_poly.type
_entity_poly.pdbx_seq_one_letter_code
_entity_poly.pdbx_strand_id
1 'polypeptide(L)'
;MFGKWWRKRVGFEDNSGHLSVTFWYSVTFGYIGVPHIAREELRPEESDQLLCVPGGQPPLWKFMDSIGSEGLQQGEEALSCPEEGLPRPSDSSELVQDCLQQFKVTVAQLQQIQASLLGSMEQALRGQASPFPVVRMLPTYVGSTPHGTEQGDFVVLELGATGASLRVLWVTLTGIEGHRVEPRSQEFVIPQDVMLGAGQQLFDFAAHCLSEFLDAQPVSKQCLQLGFSFSFPCHQTGLDRSTLISWTKGFRCSGVEGQDVVQLLRDAIQRQGAYNIDVVAVVNDTVGTMMGCELGARPCEVGLVVDTGTNVCYMEEARHVAVLDEDRGRVCVSVEWGSFSDDGALGPVLTTFDHTLDHESLNPGAQRFEKMIGGLYLGELVRLVLAHLTRRGVLFRGCPSPALLSQGSILLEHVAEMEDPSAGAARVHAILQDLGLSPEASDVELVQRVCAAVCMRAAQLCAAALAAVLSRLQHSREQQTLQVTVATGGRVCERHPRFCSILQGTVMLLAPECDVSFIPSADMGGRGVAMVTAVAARLAAHWRLLEETLAPFRLNHDQLAAVQAQMREAMAKGLRGEASSLRMLPTYVRATPDGSERGDFLALDLGGTNFRVLLVRVTTCVQITSQIYSIPESVAQGSGQQLFDHIVDCIVDFQQKQGLSGQSLPLGFTFSFPCRQLGLDQGILLNWTKGFNASDCEGQDVVSLLREAIMRRQAVELNVVAIVNDTVGTMMSCGYEDPHCEIGLIVGTGTNACYMEELRNVAGVPGDSGHMCINMEWGAFGDDGSLDTLSTCFDTSVDQASINPGKQRFEKMISGMYLGEIVRHILLHLTSLGVLFRGQQTQCLQTRDIFKTKFLSEIESDSLALRQVRAILEDLGLPLTSDDALMVLEVCQAVSQRAAQLCGAGVAAVVEKIRENRGLEELAVSVGVDGTLYKLHPHFSSLVAATVRELAPRCAVTFLQSEDGSGKGAALVTAVACRLAQSTHI
;
A
#
# COMPACT_ATOMS: atom_id res chain seq x y z
N MET A 1 -5.37 -2.29 -1.35
CA MET A 1 -5.86 -3.51 -0.67
C MET A 1 -6.29 -3.24 0.76
N PHE A 2 -5.57 -2.45 1.55
CA PHE A 2 -5.99 -2.05 2.91
C PHE A 2 -7.35 -1.34 2.90
N GLY A 3 -7.57 -0.37 2.04
CA GLY A 3 -8.86 0.31 1.90
C GLY A 3 -10.02 -0.60 1.43
N LYS A 4 -9.74 -1.58 0.57
CA LYS A 4 -10.74 -2.60 0.16
C LYS A 4 -11.00 -3.64 1.24
N TRP A 5 -10.00 -3.95 2.06
CA TRP A 5 -10.10 -4.87 3.17
C TRP A 5 -10.90 -4.25 4.32
N TRP A 6 -10.67 -2.98 4.58
CA TRP A 6 -11.36 -2.25 5.64
C TRP A 6 -12.85 -2.00 5.31
N ARG A 7 -13.19 -1.70 4.05
CA ARG A 7 -14.58 -1.54 3.57
C ARG A 7 -15.45 -2.79 3.81
N LYS A 8 -14.86 -3.97 3.90
CA LYS A 8 -15.59 -5.22 4.20
C LYS A 8 -15.82 -5.43 5.71
N ARG A 9 -15.09 -4.74 6.58
CA ARG A 9 -15.13 -4.94 8.03
C ARG A 9 -16.04 -3.94 8.76
N VAL A 10 -16.20 -2.73 8.23
CA VAL A 10 -17.20 -1.78 8.73
C VAL A 10 -18.50 -2.10 8.01
N GLY A 11 -19.16 -3.14 8.47
CA GLY A 11 -20.52 -3.51 8.04
C GLY A 11 -21.50 -2.43 8.51
N PHE A 12 -21.81 -1.49 7.64
CA PHE A 12 -23.09 -0.85 7.68
C PHE A 12 -24.09 -1.87 7.10
N GLU A 13 -24.79 -2.57 7.96
CA GLU A 13 -26.03 -3.23 7.58
C GLU A 13 -27.05 -2.13 7.27
N ASP A 14 -27.13 -1.82 5.99
CA ASP A 14 -28.26 -1.06 5.47
C ASP A 14 -29.41 -2.06 5.26
N ASN A 15 -30.46 -1.91 6.06
CA ASN A 15 -31.68 -2.67 5.98
C ASN A 15 -32.49 -2.26 4.74
N SER A 16 -32.00 -2.57 3.56
CA SER A 16 -32.83 -2.56 2.34
C SER A 16 -32.19 -3.49 1.30
N GLY A 17 -32.92 -4.57 1.03
CA GLY A 17 -32.49 -5.61 0.10
C GLY A 17 -32.36 -5.12 -1.34
N HIS A 18 -31.44 -5.78 -2.04
CA HIS A 18 -31.14 -5.75 -3.48
C HIS A 18 -30.30 -4.58 -4.00
N LEU A 19 -29.04 -4.91 -4.31
CA LEU A 19 -28.47 -4.86 -5.67
C LEU A 19 -26.97 -5.16 -5.63
N SER A 20 -26.60 -6.28 -6.20
CA SER A 20 -25.22 -6.67 -6.47
C SER A 20 -24.68 -5.86 -7.66
N VAL A 21 -23.68 -5.03 -7.44
CA VAL A 21 -22.93 -4.40 -8.53
C VAL A 21 -21.57 -5.08 -8.62
N THR A 22 -21.42 -5.89 -9.66
CA THR A 22 -20.15 -6.55 -10.02
C THR A 22 -19.34 -5.58 -10.90
N PHE A 23 -18.25 -5.04 -10.39
CA PHE A 23 -17.29 -4.29 -11.22
C PHE A 23 -16.28 -5.26 -11.86
N TRP A 24 -16.31 -5.31 -13.19
CA TRP A 24 -15.27 -5.92 -14.00
C TRP A 24 -14.22 -4.87 -14.36
N TYR A 25 -12.98 -5.08 -13.94
CA TYR A 25 -11.82 -4.39 -14.53
C TYR A 25 -11.21 -5.30 -15.60
N SER A 26 -11.35 -4.91 -16.86
CA SER A 26 -10.59 -5.49 -17.96
C SER A 26 -9.35 -4.62 -18.18
N VAL A 27 -8.19 -5.18 -17.89
CA VAL A 27 -6.88 -4.61 -18.27
C VAL A 27 -6.57 -5.12 -19.68
N THR A 28 -6.54 -4.21 -20.64
CA THR A 28 -6.16 -4.49 -22.03
C THR A 28 -4.64 -4.35 -22.15
N PHE A 29 -3.93 -5.46 -22.30
CA PHE A 29 -2.53 -5.46 -22.76
C PHE A 29 -2.48 -5.41 -24.28
N GLY A 30 -1.72 -4.46 -24.83
CA GLY A 30 -1.44 -4.33 -26.24
C GLY A 30 -0.51 -5.45 -26.74
N TYR A 31 -0.95 -6.11 -27.81
CA TYR A 31 -0.21 -7.14 -28.49
C TYR A 31 0.72 -6.54 -29.56
N ILE A 32 1.97 -6.99 -29.56
CA ILE A 32 2.84 -7.00 -30.75
C ILE A 32 2.84 -8.43 -31.28
N GLY A 33 2.48 -8.55 -32.55
CA GLY A 33 2.21 -9.82 -33.20
C GLY A 33 3.42 -10.55 -33.74
N VAL A 34 3.23 -11.80 -34.13
CA VAL A 34 3.65 -12.55 -35.34
C VAL A 34 3.20 -14.03 -35.20
N PRO A 35 3.10 -14.89 -36.28
CA PRO A 35 1.81 -15.32 -36.84
C PRO A 35 1.52 -16.85 -36.79
N HIS A 36 0.26 -17.15 -37.12
CA HIS A 36 -0.37 -18.40 -37.59
C HIS A 36 0.42 -19.72 -37.70
N ILE A 37 -0.16 -20.80 -37.14
CA ILE A 37 -0.43 -22.07 -37.85
C ILE A 37 -1.64 -22.77 -37.21
N ALA A 38 -2.56 -23.12 -38.05
CA ALA A 38 -3.70 -24.04 -38.11
C ALA A 38 -4.31 -24.74 -36.90
N ARG A 39 -5.67 -24.66 -36.94
CA ARG A 39 -6.68 -25.44 -36.24
C ARG A 39 -6.58 -26.94 -36.49
N GLU A 40 -6.97 -27.73 -35.47
CA GLU A 40 -7.95 -28.82 -35.66
C GLU A 40 -8.70 -29.08 -34.33
N GLU A 41 -10.01 -29.05 -34.46
CA GLU A 41 -11.00 -29.47 -33.45
C GLU A 41 -11.05 -30.98 -33.38
N LEU A 42 -11.32 -31.58 -32.21
CA LEU A 42 -12.16 -32.79 -32.09
C LEU A 42 -12.68 -32.93 -30.62
N ARG A 43 -13.98 -33.17 -30.54
CA ARG A 43 -14.78 -33.45 -29.33
C ARG A 43 -14.75 -34.96 -29.00
N PRO A 44 -15.34 -35.34 -27.83
CA PRO A 44 -15.05 -36.58 -27.12
C PRO A 44 -16.03 -37.73 -27.49
N GLU A 45 -15.63 -38.93 -27.21
CA GLU A 45 -16.54 -40.07 -26.82
C GLU A 45 -15.74 -41.36 -26.47
N GLU A 46 -16.08 -41.87 -25.26
CA GLU A 46 -16.23 -43.26 -24.80
C GLU A 46 -15.45 -44.42 -25.43
N SER A 47 -14.80 -45.21 -24.62
CA SER A 47 -15.17 -46.57 -24.27
C SER A 47 -13.97 -47.43 -23.79
N ASP A 48 -14.25 -48.20 -22.80
CA ASP A 48 -13.62 -49.40 -22.27
C ASP A 48 -12.75 -50.23 -23.26
N GLN A 49 -11.66 -50.74 -22.78
CA GLN A 49 -11.35 -52.18 -22.65
C GLN A 49 -9.90 -52.48 -22.20
N LEU A 50 -9.84 -53.19 -21.10
CA LEU A 50 -8.94 -54.26 -20.66
C LEU A 50 -7.71 -54.60 -21.56
N LEU A 51 -6.53 -54.65 -20.88
CA LEU A 51 -5.64 -55.82 -20.98
C LEU A 51 -4.72 -55.93 -19.78
N CYS A 52 -4.82 -57.03 -19.10
CA CYS A 52 -4.00 -57.54 -18.00
C CYS A 52 -2.62 -57.98 -18.49
N VAL A 53 -1.60 -57.96 -17.61
CA VAL A 53 -0.78 -59.06 -17.09
C VAL A 53 0.39 -58.53 -16.24
N PRO A 54 1.07 -59.31 -15.37
CA PRO A 54 0.95 -59.22 -13.89
C PRO A 54 2.32 -59.08 -13.20
N GLY A 55 2.28 -58.82 -11.89
CA GLY A 55 3.41 -59.19 -11.03
C GLY A 55 3.87 -58.11 -10.08
N GLY A 56 3.50 -58.23 -8.83
CA GLY A 56 4.07 -57.42 -7.74
C GLY A 56 3.19 -57.34 -6.51
N GLN A 57 3.55 -58.04 -5.47
CA GLN A 57 2.84 -58.28 -4.22
C GLN A 57 2.30 -57.01 -3.51
N PRO A 58 1.21 -57.14 -2.74
CA PRO A 58 0.56 -56.04 -2.01
C PRO A 58 1.24 -55.72 -0.67
N PRO A 59 1.02 -54.51 -0.13
CA PRO A 59 1.60 -54.11 1.12
C PRO A 59 0.85 -54.70 2.32
N LEU A 60 1.61 -55.23 3.26
CA LEU A 60 1.23 -55.76 4.57
C LEU A 60 0.74 -54.62 5.50
N TRP A 61 -0.58 -54.47 5.60
CA TRP A 61 -1.20 -53.92 6.80
C TRP A 61 -2.57 -54.55 7.02
N LYS A 62 -2.57 -55.72 7.62
CA LYS A 62 -3.71 -56.38 8.30
C LYS A 62 -3.13 -57.56 9.04
N PHE A 63 -2.72 -57.31 10.27
CA PHE A 63 -2.64 -58.35 11.31
C PHE A 63 -2.28 -57.66 12.62
N MET A 64 -3.26 -57.26 13.39
CA MET A 64 -3.23 -57.19 14.84
C MET A 64 -4.63 -56.87 15.35
N ASP A 65 -5.50 -57.85 15.29
CA ASP A 65 -6.61 -57.98 16.21
C ASP A 65 -6.68 -59.47 16.53
N SER A 66 -6.58 -59.80 17.75
CA SER A 66 -6.64 -61.10 18.48
C SER A 66 -5.30 -61.55 19.02
N ILE A 67 -5.11 -61.30 20.29
CA ILE A 67 -4.78 -62.37 21.30
C ILE A 67 -5.08 -61.74 22.67
N GLY A 68 -5.95 -62.44 23.35
CA GLY A 68 -6.51 -62.14 24.67
C GLY A 68 -5.54 -62.37 25.83
N SER A 69 -5.94 -61.76 26.92
CA SER A 69 -5.48 -61.98 28.29
C SER A 69 -5.23 -63.42 28.65
N GLU A 70 -3.99 -63.69 29.12
CA GLU A 70 -3.76 -64.66 30.18
C GLU A 70 -2.30 -64.68 30.66
N GLY A 71 -2.07 -64.57 31.93
CA GLY A 71 -0.90 -65.15 32.61
C GLY A 71 0.16 -64.22 33.15
N LEU A 72 -0.12 -63.54 34.28
CA LEU A 72 0.91 -63.23 35.32
C LEU A 72 1.54 -64.47 35.83
N GLN A 73 2.93 -64.55 35.75
CA GLN A 73 3.76 -65.03 36.94
C GLN A 73 5.24 -65.13 36.51
N GLN A 74 6.08 -64.41 37.27
CA GLN A 74 7.43 -64.76 37.72
C GLN A 74 8.59 -64.91 36.72
N GLY A 75 9.58 -64.03 36.92
CA GLY A 75 10.94 -64.13 36.41
C GLY A 75 11.75 -62.88 36.65
N GLU A 76 12.16 -62.64 37.94
CA GLU A 76 13.33 -61.82 38.22
C GLU A 76 14.55 -62.59 37.72
N GLU A 77 14.96 -62.26 36.43
CA GLU A 77 16.31 -62.61 36.03
C GLU A 77 17.13 -61.29 36.04
N ALA A 78 18.00 -61.19 37.01
CA ALA A 78 19.07 -60.24 37.06
C ALA A 78 19.90 -60.31 35.75
N LEU A 79 19.80 -59.27 34.90
CA LEU A 79 20.68 -59.08 33.76
C LEU A 79 22.10 -58.89 34.25
N SER A 80 22.85 -59.98 34.32
CA SER A 80 24.27 -59.99 34.47
C SER A 80 24.91 -59.33 33.22
N CYS A 81 25.71 -58.32 33.42
CA CYS A 81 26.55 -57.76 32.38
C CYS A 81 27.39 -58.83 31.73
N PRO A 82 27.52 -58.91 30.42
CA PRO A 82 28.44 -59.82 29.77
C PRO A 82 29.86 -59.33 30.01
N GLU A 83 30.66 -60.15 30.72
CA GLU A 83 32.13 -60.00 30.81
C GLU A 83 32.77 -60.52 29.52
N GLU A 84 32.52 -59.88 28.36
CA GLU A 84 33.35 -60.11 27.18
C GLU A 84 33.66 -58.80 26.49
N GLY A 85 34.95 -58.37 26.66
CA GLY A 85 35.64 -57.48 25.79
C GLY A 85 35.31 -55.97 25.93
N LEU A 86 35.63 -55.35 27.05
CA LEU A 86 35.86 -53.88 27.09
C LEU A 86 36.87 -53.50 26.00
N PRO A 87 36.57 -52.50 25.13
CA PRO A 87 37.50 -52.05 24.11
C PRO A 87 38.82 -51.60 24.78
N ARG A 88 39.96 -51.81 24.09
CA ARG A 88 41.24 -51.36 24.61
C ARG A 88 41.20 -49.82 24.74
N PRO A 89 41.97 -49.20 25.69
CA PRO A 89 41.94 -47.76 25.91
C PRO A 89 42.23 -46.90 24.65
N SER A 90 43.01 -47.44 23.69
CA SER A 90 43.27 -46.83 22.39
C SER A 90 41.96 -46.74 21.50
N ASP A 91 41.19 -47.83 21.46
CA ASP A 91 40.01 -47.96 20.59
C ASP A 91 38.83 -47.09 21.12
N SER A 92 38.75 -46.92 22.43
CA SER A 92 37.75 -46.03 23.08
C SER A 92 38.02 -44.56 22.80
N SER A 93 39.27 -44.12 22.79
CA SER A 93 39.65 -42.75 22.49
C SER A 93 39.40 -42.39 21.03
N GLU A 94 39.73 -43.33 20.11
CA GLU A 94 39.42 -43.12 18.67
C GLU A 94 37.92 -43.02 18.40
N LEU A 95 37.14 -43.89 18.99
CA LEU A 95 35.67 -43.86 18.82
C LEU A 95 35.02 -42.53 19.32
N VAL A 96 35.49 -42.01 20.48
CA VAL A 96 35.06 -40.72 21.01
C VAL A 96 35.44 -39.62 20.04
N GLN A 97 36.66 -39.64 19.54
CA GLN A 97 37.16 -38.64 18.62
C GLN A 97 36.36 -38.62 17.31
N ASP A 98 36.04 -39.80 16.76
CA ASP A 98 35.25 -39.95 15.56
C ASP A 98 33.80 -39.43 15.76
N CYS A 99 33.18 -39.75 16.90
CA CYS A 99 31.86 -39.21 17.23
C CYS A 99 31.87 -37.69 17.34
N LEU A 100 32.83 -37.10 18.07
CA LEU A 100 32.93 -35.67 18.25
C LEU A 100 33.36 -34.93 16.97
N GLN A 101 34.13 -35.58 16.08
CA GLN A 101 34.53 -35.01 14.80
C GLN A 101 33.38 -34.80 13.86
N GLN A 102 32.32 -35.61 13.91
CA GLN A 102 31.09 -35.45 13.11
C GLN A 102 30.38 -34.12 13.41
N PHE A 103 30.51 -33.57 14.62
CA PHE A 103 29.92 -32.29 15.02
C PHE A 103 30.77 -31.08 14.70
N LYS A 104 31.99 -31.25 14.18
CA LYS A 104 32.84 -30.12 13.81
C LYS A 104 32.51 -29.61 12.43
N VAL A 105 32.15 -28.31 12.35
CA VAL A 105 31.91 -27.63 11.11
C VAL A 105 33.09 -26.67 10.82
N THR A 106 33.63 -26.72 9.62
CA THR A 106 34.70 -25.83 9.16
C THR A 106 34.16 -24.49 8.69
N VAL A 107 35.00 -23.45 8.72
CA VAL A 107 34.61 -22.09 8.23
C VAL A 107 34.15 -22.16 6.76
N ALA A 108 34.84 -22.96 5.94
CA ALA A 108 34.45 -23.12 4.53
C ALA A 108 33.02 -23.73 4.36
N GLN A 109 32.65 -24.71 5.20
CA GLN A 109 31.32 -25.27 5.23
C GLN A 109 30.28 -24.22 5.71
N LEU A 110 30.60 -23.41 6.73
CA LEU A 110 29.73 -22.34 7.20
C LEU A 110 29.48 -21.28 6.11
N GLN A 111 30.52 -20.88 5.36
CA GLN A 111 30.40 -19.97 4.21
C GLN A 111 29.54 -20.56 3.08
N GLN A 112 29.65 -21.86 2.83
CA GLN A 112 28.85 -22.57 1.85
C GLN A 112 27.36 -22.59 2.28
N ILE A 113 27.07 -22.82 3.57
CA ILE A 113 25.72 -22.77 4.14
C ILE A 113 25.14 -21.36 4.01
N GLN A 114 25.92 -20.33 4.38
CA GLN A 114 25.53 -18.92 4.21
C GLN A 114 25.15 -18.61 2.75
N ALA A 115 25.98 -18.97 1.79
CA ALA A 115 25.72 -18.71 0.36
C ALA A 115 24.50 -19.48 -0.17
N SER A 116 24.35 -20.76 0.26
CA SER A 116 23.21 -21.59 -0.15
C SER A 116 21.87 -21.05 0.39
N LEU A 117 21.83 -20.65 1.66
CA LEU A 117 20.65 -20.06 2.24
C LEU A 117 20.30 -18.70 1.61
N LEU A 118 21.29 -17.84 1.38
CA LEU A 118 21.10 -16.55 0.71
C LEU A 118 20.48 -16.76 -0.69
N GLY A 119 21.00 -17.68 -1.48
CA GLY A 119 20.44 -18.03 -2.79
C GLY A 119 18.99 -18.53 -2.71
N SER A 120 18.67 -19.37 -1.72
CA SER A 120 17.31 -19.86 -1.48
C SER A 120 16.35 -18.75 -1.08
N MET A 121 16.79 -17.81 -0.22
CA MET A 121 16.01 -16.63 0.16
C MET A 121 15.68 -15.74 -1.05
N GLU A 122 16.66 -15.44 -1.88
CA GLU A 122 16.47 -14.62 -3.08
C GLU A 122 15.55 -15.27 -4.10
N GLN A 123 15.63 -16.58 -4.29
CA GLN A 123 14.75 -17.34 -5.16
C GLN A 123 13.29 -17.30 -4.66
N ALA A 124 13.08 -17.50 -3.37
CA ALA A 124 11.75 -17.47 -2.76
C ALA A 124 11.11 -16.08 -2.81
N LEU A 125 11.88 -15.01 -2.56
CA LEU A 125 11.40 -13.63 -2.67
C LEU A 125 10.92 -13.27 -4.09
N ARG A 126 11.59 -13.81 -5.13
CA ARG A 126 11.20 -13.62 -6.54
C ARG A 126 9.97 -14.42 -6.95
N GLY A 127 9.35 -15.19 -6.06
CA GLY A 127 8.19 -16.03 -6.37
C GLY A 127 8.47 -17.15 -7.38
N GLN A 128 9.75 -17.51 -7.56
CA GLN A 128 10.14 -18.61 -8.45
C GLN A 128 9.76 -19.93 -7.79
N ALA A 129 8.77 -20.61 -8.37
CA ALA A 129 8.30 -21.89 -7.88
C ALA A 129 9.41 -22.95 -7.96
N SER A 130 10.02 -23.27 -6.83
CA SER A 130 10.71 -24.56 -6.67
C SER A 130 9.65 -25.62 -6.32
N PRO A 131 9.73 -26.82 -6.86
CA PRO A 131 8.81 -27.89 -6.45
C PRO A 131 8.88 -28.22 -4.95
N PHE A 132 9.96 -27.81 -4.28
CA PHE A 132 10.13 -27.89 -2.83
C PHE A 132 10.76 -26.57 -2.35
N PRO A 133 9.97 -25.59 -1.86
CA PRO A 133 10.52 -24.37 -1.31
C PRO A 133 11.29 -24.69 -0.02
N VAL A 134 12.60 -24.58 -0.08
CA VAL A 134 13.53 -24.87 1.02
C VAL A 134 13.43 -23.82 2.12
N VAL A 135 13.02 -22.58 1.75
CA VAL A 135 12.82 -21.44 2.65
C VAL A 135 11.56 -20.71 2.17
N ARG A 136 10.68 -20.32 3.09
CA ARG A 136 9.35 -19.84 2.70
C ARG A 136 9.23 -18.35 2.46
N MET A 137 10.05 -17.53 3.14
CA MET A 137 10.08 -16.07 3.01
C MET A 137 8.68 -15.43 3.09
N LEU A 138 7.99 -15.64 4.22
CA LEU A 138 6.59 -15.25 4.40
C LEU A 138 6.44 -13.79 4.85
N PRO A 139 5.77 -12.92 4.09
CA PRO A 139 5.49 -11.56 4.52
C PRO A 139 4.45 -11.56 5.65
N THR A 140 4.71 -10.73 6.69
CA THR A 140 3.90 -10.69 7.92
C THR A 140 2.93 -9.51 7.96
N TYR A 141 2.90 -8.67 6.94
CA TYR A 141 2.10 -7.44 6.88
C TYR A 141 2.41 -6.41 7.97
N VAL A 142 3.46 -6.61 8.76
CA VAL A 142 3.99 -5.62 9.69
C VAL A 142 4.93 -4.71 8.91
N GLY A 143 4.47 -3.50 8.55
CA GLY A 143 5.22 -2.51 7.76
C GLY A 143 5.81 -1.37 8.58
N SER A 144 5.30 -1.16 9.78
CA SER A 144 5.71 -0.07 10.68
C SER A 144 6.30 -0.62 11.96
N THR A 145 7.40 0.01 12.39
CA THR A 145 7.99 -0.24 13.72
C THR A 145 7.28 0.62 14.77
N PRO A 146 7.24 0.19 16.04
CA PRO A 146 6.74 1.00 17.15
C PRO A 146 7.49 2.33 17.26
N HIS A 147 6.78 3.39 17.65
CA HIS A 147 7.35 4.72 17.79
C HIS A 147 7.73 5.07 19.24
N GLY A 148 7.43 4.18 20.21
CA GLY A 148 7.62 4.42 21.64
C GLY A 148 6.55 5.33 22.26
N THR A 149 5.57 5.79 21.50
CA THR A 149 4.44 6.62 21.97
C THR A 149 3.15 5.83 22.13
N GLU A 150 3.19 4.52 21.86
CA GLU A 150 2.05 3.62 21.98
C GLU A 150 1.59 3.54 23.45
N GLN A 151 0.27 3.70 23.68
CA GLN A 151 -0.35 3.68 24.99
C GLN A 151 -1.57 2.78 25.02
N GLY A 152 -1.86 2.21 26.16
CA GLY A 152 -3.05 1.41 26.40
C GLY A 152 -2.78 0.07 27.03
N ASP A 153 -3.86 -0.64 27.34
CA ASP A 153 -3.83 -2.00 27.86
C ASP A 153 -4.17 -2.99 26.75
N PHE A 154 -3.33 -4.00 26.61
CA PHE A 154 -3.46 -5.01 25.55
C PHE A 154 -3.39 -6.39 26.18
N VAL A 155 -4.20 -7.31 25.64
CA VAL A 155 -4.14 -8.73 25.96
C VAL A 155 -3.31 -9.43 24.89
N VAL A 156 -2.42 -10.33 25.28
CA VAL A 156 -1.62 -11.14 24.37
C VAL A 156 -1.85 -12.61 24.68
N LEU A 157 -2.09 -13.39 23.66
CA LEU A 157 -2.16 -14.82 23.70
C LEU A 157 -1.00 -15.40 22.90
N GLU A 158 -0.13 -16.17 23.55
CA GLU A 158 1.01 -16.84 22.89
C GLU A 158 0.79 -18.34 22.81
N LEU A 159 0.85 -18.88 21.59
CA LEU A 159 0.72 -20.29 21.30
C LEU A 159 1.90 -20.81 20.48
N GLY A 160 2.58 -21.84 20.98
CA GLY A 160 3.65 -22.55 20.27
C GLY A 160 5.05 -21.92 20.41
N ALA A 161 5.21 -20.84 21.17
CA ALA A 161 6.52 -20.24 21.42
C ALA A 161 7.38 -21.14 22.34
N THR A 162 6.81 -21.62 23.43
CA THR A 162 7.51 -22.40 24.46
C THR A 162 7.19 -23.92 24.43
N GLY A 163 6.77 -24.45 23.27
CA GLY A 163 6.43 -25.85 23.10
C GLY A 163 5.01 -26.19 23.57
N ALA A 164 4.86 -27.08 24.55
CA ALA A 164 3.56 -27.56 25.03
C ALA A 164 2.87 -26.58 26.00
N SER A 165 3.11 -25.30 25.93
CA SER A 165 2.45 -24.31 26.78
C SER A 165 1.78 -23.19 25.97
N LEU A 166 0.75 -22.62 26.60
CA LEU A 166 0.05 -21.44 26.14
C LEU A 166 0.20 -20.37 27.22
N ARG A 167 0.55 -19.15 26.83
CA ARG A 167 0.72 -18.04 27.75
C ARG A 167 -0.25 -16.91 27.45
N VAL A 168 -0.88 -16.38 28.48
CA VAL A 168 -1.73 -15.19 28.38
C VAL A 168 -1.09 -14.07 29.18
N LEU A 169 -1.04 -12.87 28.58
CA LEU A 169 -0.42 -11.69 29.21
C LEU A 169 -1.36 -10.49 29.13
N TRP A 170 -1.27 -9.67 30.17
CA TRP A 170 -1.79 -8.31 30.20
C TRP A 170 -0.62 -7.34 30.12
N VAL A 171 -0.54 -6.57 29.07
CA VAL A 171 0.57 -5.63 28.79
C VAL A 171 0.06 -4.21 28.79
N THR A 172 0.58 -3.37 29.69
CA THR A 172 0.29 -1.93 29.73
C THR A 172 1.41 -1.18 29.06
N LEU A 173 1.11 -0.44 27.98
CA LEU A 173 2.02 0.47 27.31
C LEU A 173 1.77 1.89 27.80
N THR A 174 2.82 2.59 28.25
CA THR A 174 2.71 3.91 28.88
C THR A 174 2.99 5.07 27.93
N GLY A 175 3.58 4.80 26.76
CA GLY A 175 3.98 5.82 25.79
C GLY A 175 5.12 6.72 26.24
N ILE A 176 5.79 6.36 27.33
CA ILE A 176 6.93 7.11 27.89
C ILE A 176 8.17 6.25 27.75
N GLU A 177 9.17 6.77 27.06
CA GLU A 177 10.44 6.10 26.85
C GLU A 177 11.11 5.77 28.19
N GLY A 178 11.49 4.51 28.38
CA GLY A 178 12.11 4.04 29.61
C GLY A 178 11.16 3.75 30.79
N HIS A 179 9.87 4.02 30.68
CA HIS A 179 8.89 3.68 31.72
C HIS A 179 8.25 2.32 31.42
N ARG A 180 8.74 1.27 32.11
CA ARG A 180 8.24 -0.10 31.94
C ARG A 180 7.24 -0.43 33.06
N VAL A 181 6.12 -1.01 32.67
CA VAL A 181 5.23 -1.74 33.57
C VAL A 181 5.44 -3.23 33.29
N GLU A 182 5.77 -3.99 34.33
CA GLU A 182 5.93 -5.44 34.21
C GLU A 182 4.61 -6.08 33.76
N PRO A 183 4.60 -6.92 32.71
CA PRO A 183 3.38 -7.56 32.26
C PRO A 183 2.90 -8.59 33.31
N ARG A 184 1.59 -8.70 33.48
CA ARG A 184 1.00 -9.79 34.23
C ARG A 184 0.84 -10.95 33.28
N SER A 185 1.31 -12.11 33.64
CA SER A 185 1.23 -13.30 32.78
C SER A 185 0.84 -14.56 33.56
N GLN A 186 0.20 -15.49 32.84
CA GLN A 186 -0.10 -16.83 33.31
C GLN A 186 0.21 -17.81 32.21
N GLU A 187 0.88 -18.90 32.56
CA GLU A 187 1.23 -19.99 31.65
C GLU A 187 0.35 -21.20 31.94
N PHE A 188 -0.14 -21.84 30.90
CA PHE A 188 -1.00 -22.99 30.92
C PHE A 188 -0.33 -24.12 30.14
N VAL A 189 -0.24 -25.32 30.74
CA VAL A 189 0.27 -26.51 30.04
C VAL A 189 -0.80 -27.08 29.12
N ILE A 190 -0.48 -27.24 27.84
CA ILE A 190 -1.40 -27.82 26.86
C ILE A 190 -1.31 -29.37 26.99
N PRO A 191 -2.42 -30.05 27.27
CA PRO A 191 -2.43 -31.52 27.32
C PRO A 191 -2.06 -32.15 25.97
N GLN A 192 -1.34 -33.26 25.98
CA GLN A 192 -0.86 -33.92 24.77
C GLN A 192 -2.01 -34.35 23.83
N ASP A 193 -3.15 -34.79 24.39
CA ASP A 193 -4.36 -35.14 23.64
C ASP A 193 -4.97 -33.95 22.93
N VAL A 194 -4.80 -32.69 23.45
CA VAL A 194 -5.21 -31.47 22.78
C VAL A 194 -4.23 -31.09 21.65
N MET A 195 -2.91 -31.27 21.86
CA MET A 195 -1.88 -31.02 20.84
C MET A 195 -2.00 -31.94 19.62
N LEU A 196 -2.50 -33.15 19.81
CA LEU A 196 -2.64 -34.20 18.78
C LEU A 196 -4.09 -34.44 18.34
N GLY A 197 -5.05 -33.72 18.95
CA GLY A 197 -6.49 -33.87 18.74
C GLY A 197 -7.09 -33.08 17.60
N ALA A 198 -8.33 -32.63 17.79
CA ALA A 198 -9.00 -31.76 16.82
C ALA A 198 -8.62 -30.28 17.05
N GLY A 199 -8.48 -29.52 15.98
CA GLY A 199 -8.17 -28.09 16.06
C GLY A 199 -9.17 -27.30 16.88
N GLN A 200 -10.47 -27.62 16.80
CA GLN A 200 -11.48 -26.99 17.64
C GLN A 200 -11.17 -27.11 19.12
N GLN A 201 -10.70 -28.29 19.58
CA GLN A 201 -10.32 -28.52 20.98
C GLN A 201 -9.16 -27.60 21.42
N LEU A 202 -8.17 -27.40 20.53
CA LEU A 202 -7.03 -26.51 20.80
C LEU A 202 -7.48 -25.06 20.98
N PHE A 203 -8.31 -24.56 20.06
CA PHE A 203 -8.78 -23.17 20.12
C PHE A 203 -9.80 -22.95 21.25
N ASP A 204 -10.66 -23.93 21.56
CA ASP A 204 -11.58 -23.87 22.71
C ASP A 204 -10.78 -23.89 24.02
N PHE A 205 -9.72 -24.67 24.13
CA PHE A 205 -8.78 -24.64 25.25
C PHE A 205 -8.11 -23.27 25.38
N ALA A 206 -7.63 -22.70 24.30
CA ALA A 206 -7.02 -21.37 24.30
C ALA A 206 -8.00 -20.27 24.75
N ALA A 207 -9.25 -20.31 24.28
CA ALA A 207 -10.30 -19.39 24.68
C ALA A 207 -10.69 -19.55 26.16
N HIS A 208 -10.67 -20.79 26.68
CA HIS A 208 -10.90 -21.07 28.10
C HIS A 208 -9.79 -20.48 28.99
N CYS A 209 -8.52 -20.75 28.67
CA CYS A 209 -7.37 -20.19 29.38
C CYS A 209 -7.37 -18.65 29.37
N LEU A 210 -7.75 -18.04 28.23
CA LEU A 210 -7.90 -16.59 28.11
C LEU A 210 -8.98 -16.07 29.06
N SER A 211 -10.15 -16.72 29.14
CA SER A 211 -11.22 -16.34 30.07
C SER A 211 -10.81 -16.50 31.52
N GLU A 212 -10.17 -17.62 31.89
CA GLU A 212 -9.66 -17.87 33.25
C GLU A 212 -8.66 -16.79 33.69
N PHE A 213 -7.73 -16.40 32.82
CA PHE A 213 -6.79 -15.33 33.09
C PHE A 213 -7.49 -13.98 33.31
N LEU A 214 -8.48 -13.65 32.46
CA LEU A 214 -9.22 -12.38 32.52
C LEU A 214 -10.11 -12.28 33.76
N ASP A 215 -10.66 -13.38 34.26
CA ASP A 215 -11.45 -13.43 35.50
C ASP A 215 -10.63 -12.96 36.72
N ALA A 216 -9.30 -13.13 36.69
CA ALA A 216 -8.39 -12.68 37.73
C ALA A 216 -7.95 -11.21 37.58
N GLN A 217 -8.34 -10.53 36.49
CA GLN A 217 -7.96 -9.14 36.22
C GLN A 217 -9.10 -8.16 36.50
N PRO A 218 -8.81 -6.90 36.84
CA PRO A 218 -9.82 -5.84 36.99
C PRO A 218 -10.30 -5.35 35.61
N VAL A 219 -11.02 -6.18 34.88
CA VAL A 219 -11.44 -5.90 33.49
C VAL A 219 -12.71 -5.03 33.48
N SER A 220 -12.68 -3.91 32.76
CA SER A 220 -13.88 -3.14 32.45
C SER A 220 -14.68 -3.82 31.31
N LYS A 221 -15.98 -3.49 31.16
CA LYS A 221 -16.85 -4.03 30.11
C LYS A 221 -16.51 -3.51 28.69
N GLN A 222 -15.33 -2.91 28.51
CA GLN A 222 -14.87 -2.43 27.20
C GLN A 222 -14.42 -3.58 26.32
N CYS A 223 -14.42 -3.37 25.00
CA CYS A 223 -13.84 -4.29 24.06
C CYS A 223 -12.32 -4.38 24.28
N LEU A 224 -11.84 -5.58 24.56
CA LEU A 224 -10.41 -5.83 24.77
C LEU A 224 -9.72 -6.10 23.45
N GLN A 225 -8.57 -5.46 23.23
CA GLN A 225 -7.75 -5.68 22.03
C GLN A 225 -6.75 -6.80 22.29
N LEU A 226 -6.83 -7.87 21.48
CA LEU A 226 -5.99 -9.06 21.59
C LEU A 226 -4.98 -9.12 20.47
N GLY A 227 -3.70 -9.27 20.82
CA GLY A 227 -2.63 -9.73 19.95
C GLY A 227 -2.44 -11.24 20.07
N PHE A 228 -2.44 -11.95 18.97
CA PHE A 228 -2.25 -13.39 18.92
C PHE A 228 -0.86 -13.74 18.42
N SER A 229 0.02 -14.20 19.31
CA SER A 229 1.32 -14.77 18.93
C SER A 229 1.12 -16.24 18.53
N PHE A 230 1.36 -16.53 17.26
CA PHE A 230 1.20 -17.87 16.70
C PHE A 230 2.48 -18.31 16.01
N SER A 231 3.24 -19.16 16.71
CA SER A 231 4.64 -19.48 16.36
C SER A 231 4.78 -20.67 15.42
N PHE A 232 3.96 -20.69 14.36
CA PHE A 232 3.98 -21.72 13.31
C PHE A 232 4.00 -21.08 11.92
N PRO A 233 4.50 -21.78 10.89
CA PRO A 233 4.51 -21.28 9.52
C PRO A 233 3.11 -20.96 8.99
N CYS A 234 2.83 -19.69 8.70
CA CYS A 234 1.52 -19.22 8.25
C CYS A 234 1.61 -18.32 7.03
N HIS A 235 0.69 -18.47 6.12
CA HIS A 235 0.46 -17.54 5.02
C HIS A 235 -0.48 -16.43 5.49
N GLN A 236 0.05 -15.24 5.71
CA GLN A 236 -0.73 -14.07 6.09
C GLN A 236 -1.28 -13.33 4.84
N THR A 237 -2.50 -12.85 4.93
CA THR A 237 -3.14 -11.99 3.93
C THR A 237 -3.52 -10.62 4.50
N GLY A 238 -3.22 -10.40 5.78
CA GLY A 238 -3.44 -9.18 6.54
C GLY A 238 -2.89 -9.32 7.95
N LEU A 239 -2.91 -8.26 8.74
CA LEU A 239 -2.47 -8.31 10.14
C LEU A 239 -3.37 -9.21 11.02
N ASP A 240 -4.65 -9.38 10.66
CA ASP A 240 -5.63 -10.15 11.41
C ASP A 240 -6.16 -11.37 10.65
N ARG A 241 -5.40 -11.85 9.64
CA ARG A 241 -5.72 -13.04 8.85
C ARG A 241 -4.49 -13.86 8.56
N SER A 242 -4.51 -15.14 8.95
CA SER A 242 -3.34 -15.99 8.84
C SER A 242 -3.75 -17.46 8.66
N THR A 243 -3.38 -18.05 7.55
CA THR A 243 -3.66 -19.45 7.22
C THR A 243 -2.48 -20.32 7.61
N LEU A 244 -2.71 -21.34 8.45
CA LEU A 244 -1.66 -22.28 8.83
C LEU A 244 -1.24 -23.12 7.62
N ILE A 245 0.08 -23.19 7.38
CA ILE A 245 0.65 -23.99 6.30
C ILE A 245 0.91 -25.43 6.77
N SER A 246 1.58 -25.58 7.93
CA SER A 246 1.92 -26.89 8.49
C SER A 246 2.21 -26.78 9.97
N TRP A 247 1.92 -27.83 10.72
CA TRP A 247 2.29 -27.94 12.11
C TRP A 247 3.78 -28.25 12.28
N THR A 248 4.38 -27.73 13.34
CA THR A 248 5.76 -27.99 13.79
C THR A 248 5.79 -28.16 15.31
N LYS A 249 6.97 -28.30 15.91
CA LYS A 249 7.17 -28.27 17.40
C LYS A 249 6.31 -29.25 18.21
N GLY A 250 5.98 -30.40 17.64
CA GLY A 250 5.23 -31.44 18.35
C GLY A 250 3.69 -31.32 18.28
N PHE A 251 3.16 -30.35 17.55
CA PHE A 251 1.72 -30.24 17.30
C PHE A 251 1.31 -31.00 16.04
N ARG A 252 0.08 -31.57 16.06
CA ARG A 252 -0.53 -32.25 14.92
C ARG A 252 -2.06 -32.23 15.03
N CYS A 253 -2.66 -31.07 15.20
CA CYS A 253 -4.12 -30.96 15.31
C CYS A 253 -4.79 -31.05 13.93
N SER A 254 -5.83 -31.92 13.86
CA SER A 254 -6.60 -32.10 12.63
C SER A 254 -7.51 -30.91 12.33
N GLY A 255 -7.73 -30.60 11.04
CA GLY A 255 -8.70 -29.59 10.59
C GLY A 255 -8.26 -28.13 10.78
N VAL A 256 -6.96 -27.84 10.91
CA VAL A 256 -6.42 -26.48 11.06
C VAL A 256 -5.52 -26.08 9.89
N GLU A 257 -4.73 -27.02 9.36
CA GLU A 257 -3.90 -26.72 8.19
C GLU A 257 -4.79 -26.29 7.00
N GLY A 258 -4.41 -25.19 6.37
CA GLY A 258 -5.20 -24.55 5.32
C GLY A 258 -6.37 -23.69 5.83
N GLN A 259 -6.55 -23.51 7.15
CA GLN A 259 -7.58 -22.65 7.73
C GLN A 259 -7.00 -21.37 8.32
N ASP A 260 -7.83 -20.32 8.41
CA ASP A 260 -7.48 -19.06 9.07
C ASP A 260 -7.52 -19.25 10.59
N VAL A 261 -6.34 -19.24 11.22
CA VAL A 261 -6.18 -19.47 12.67
C VAL A 261 -6.79 -18.34 13.51
N VAL A 262 -6.86 -17.13 12.96
CA VAL A 262 -7.49 -15.98 13.65
C VAL A 262 -9.01 -16.19 13.70
N GLN A 263 -9.61 -16.66 12.61
CA GLN A 263 -11.03 -16.95 12.57
C GLN A 263 -11.39 -18.11 13.52
N LEU A 264 -10.55 -19.15 13.56
CA LEU A 264 -10.75 -20.26 14.51
C LEU A 264 -10.71 -19.80 15.97
N LEU A 265 -9.79 -18.87 16.30
CA LEU A 265 -9.72 -18.28 17.63
C LEU A 265 -10.93 -17.37 17.93
N ARG A 266 -11.35 -16.52 16.99
CA ARG A 266 -12.55 -15.68 17.13
C ARG A 266 -13.82 -16.52 17.38
N ASP A 267 -13.98 -17.59 16.62
CA ASP A 267 -15.11 -18.51 16.78
C ASP A 267 -15.09 -19.19 18.16
N ALA A 268 -13.92 -19.55 18.67
CA ALA A 268 -13.76 -20.15 20.00
C ALA A 268 -14.08 -19.14 21.11
N ILE A 269 -13.58 -17.90 21.01
CA ILE A 269 -13.90 -16.79 21.93
C ILE A 269 -15.41 -16.52 21.94
N GLN A 270 -16.04 -16.51 20.75
CA GLN A 270 -17.48 -16.30 20.64
C GLN A 270 -18.28 -17.45 21.26
N ARG A 271 -17.86 -18.71 21.11
CA ARG A 271 -18.47 -19.88 21.76
C ARG A 271 -18.38 -19.79 23.28
N GLN A 272 -17.24 -19.32 23.81
CA GLN A 272 -17.03 -19.10 25.25
C GLN A 272 -17.91 -17.97 25.79
N GLY A 273 -18.07 -16.86 25.04
CA GLY A 273 -19.04 -15.79 25.28
C GLY A 273 -18.84 -14.97 26.57
N ALA A 274 -17.70 -15.13 27.28
CA ALA A 274 -17.45 -14.51 28.58
C ALA A 274 -17.04 -13.00 28.45
N TYR A 275 -16.27 -12.69 27.41
CA TYR A 275 -15.68 -11.36 27.21
C TYR A 275 -15.85 -10.87 25.76
N ASN A 276 -15.95 -9.54 25.58
CA ASN A 276 -15.89 -8.92 24.25
C ASN A 276 -14.42 -8.66 23.88
N ILE A 277 -13.87 -9.50 23.00
CA ILE A 277 -12.46 -9.47 22.61
C ILE A 277 -12.35 -9.34 21.09
N ASP A 278 -11.60 -8.34 20.63
CA ASP A 278 -11.25 -8.17 19.22
C ASP A 278 -9.80 -8.63 18.97
N VAL A 279 -9.63 -9.63 18.12
CA VAL A 279 -8.29 -10.12 17.72
C VAL A 279 -7.77 -9.20 16.63
N VAL A 280 -6.91 -8.24 17.00
CA VAL A 280 -6.45 -7.14 16.14
C VAL A 280 -5.27 -7.55 15.27
N ALA A 281 -4.38 -8.39 15.80
CA ALA A 281 -3.17 -8.81 15.08
C ALA A 281 -2.82 -10.26 15.38
N VAL A 282 -2.31 -10.96 14.36
CA VAL A 282 -1.61 -12.24 14.49
C VAL A 282 -0.15 -12.04 14.13
N VAL A 283 0.74 -12.49 15.00
CA VAL A 283 2.17 -12.17 14.95
C VAL A 283 2.98 -13.44 15.15
N ASN A 284 4.03 -13.65 14.35
CA ASN A 284 5.02 -14.70 14.62
C ASN A 284 5.92 -14.28 15.81
N ASP A 285 6.44 -15.24 16.58
CA ASP A 285 7.29 -15.00 17.75
C ASP A 285 8.56 -14.19 17.41
N THR A 286 9.15 -14.42 16.24
CA THR A 286 10.33 -13.65 15.79
C THR A 286 10.00 -12.18 15.54
N VAL A 287 8.82 -11.91 15.00
CA VAL A 287 8.32 -10.53 14.77
C VAL A 287 8.05 -9.84 16.12
N GLY A 288 7.40 -10.55 17.05
CA GLY A 288 7.21 -10.08 18.43
C GLY A 288 8.56 -9.75 19.09
N THR A 289 9.53 -10.63 18.94
CA THR A 289 10.91 -10.45 19.44
C THR A 289 11.56 -9.19 18.88
N MET A 290 11.50 -8.98 17.57
CA MET A 290 12.06 -7.80 16.91
C MET A 290 11.37 -6.51 17.38
N MET A 291 10.03 -6.49 17.42
CA MET A 291 9.23 -5.31 17.76
C MET A 291 9.25 -4.98 19.26
N GLY A 292 9.52 -5.97 20.12
CA GLY A 292 9.71 -5.77 21.56
C GLY A 292 11.07 -5.20 21.95
N CYS A 293 12.02 -5.16 21.01
CA CYS A 293 13.34 -4.61 21.25
C CYS A 293 13.26 -3.11 21.52
N GLU A 294 13.97 -2.64 22.53
CA GLU A 294 13.97 -1.21 22.86
C GLU A 294 14.53 -0.34 21.73
N LEU A 295 13.91 0.82 21.54
CA LEU A 295 14.41 1.86 20.65
C LEU A 295 15.76 2.36 21.15
N GLY A 296 16.84 1.76 20.66
CA GLY A 296 18.20 2.24 20.90
C GLY A 296 18.64 3.25 19.84
N ALA A 297 19.88 3.66 19.88
CA ALA A 297 20.48 4.54 18.86
C ALA A 297 20.48 3.92 17.44
N ARG A 298 20.27 2.60 17.32
CA ARG A 298 20.21 1.86 16.06
C ARG A 298 18.88 1.13 15.93
N PRO A 299 18.27 1.10 14.73
CA PRO A 299 17.01 0.39 14.51
C PRO A 299 17.19 -1.13 14.71
N CYS A 300 16.24 -1.76 15.39
CA CYS A 300 16.13 -3.21 15.46
C CYS A 300 15.37 -3.72 14.22
N GLU A 301 16.05 -4.46 13.36
CA GLU A 301 15.49 -4.87 12.06
C GLU A 301 15.61 -6.37 11.80
N VAL A 302 16.12 -7.12 12.76
CA VAL A 302 16.21 -8.57 12.72
C VAL A 302 15.74 -9.13 14.07
N GLY A 303 14.84 -10.09 14.04
CA GLY A 303 14.40 -10.83 15.21
C GLY A 303 14.77 -12.32 15.08
N LEU A 304 15.59 -12.81 15.98
CA LEU A 304 16.05 -14.20 16.03
C LEU A 304 15.46 -14.90 17.27
N VAL A 305 14.80 -16.03 17.07
CA VAL A 305 14.31 -16.90 18.15
C VAL A 305 14.97 -18.26 18.05
N VAL A 306 15.58 -18.71 19.14
CA VAL A 306 16.07 -20.07 19.32
C VAL A 306 15.50 -20.60 20.62
N ASP A 307 14.38 -21.31 20.51
CA ASP A 307 13.64 -21.90 21.63
C ASP A 307 13.40 -23.40 21.37
N THR A 308 12.18 -23.88 21.49
CA THR A 308 11.76 -25.23 21.10
C THR A 308 12.15 -25.52 19.65
N GLY A 309 11.89 -24.58 18.75
CA GLY A 309 12.37 -24.53 17.38
C GLY A 309 13.32 -23.34 17.15
N THR A 310 13.54 -22.98 15.89
CA THR A 310 14.32 -21.81 15.50
C THR A 310 13.76 -21.12 14.27
N ASN A 311 13.71 -19.79 14.32
CA ASN A 311 13.28 -18.97 13.18
C ASN A 311 13.91 -17.57 13.27
N VAL A 312 13.86 -16.82 12.16
CA VAL A 312 14.30 -15.42 12.06
C VAL A 312 13.35 -14.62 11.21
N CYS A 313 13.17 -13.35 11.55
CA CYS A 313 12.52 -12.38 10.69
C CYS A 313 13.43 -11.15 10.47
N TYR A 314 13.18 -10.42 9.39
CA TYR A 314 13.89 -9.17 9.10
C TYR A 314 13.03 -8.20 8.28
N MET A 315 13.43 -6.91 8.26
CA MET A 315 12.74 -5.88 7.48
C MET A 315 13.26 -5.85 6.05
N GLU A 316 12.43 -6.27 5.07
CA GLU A 316 12.73 -6.27 3.64
C GLU A 316 12.02 -5.09 2.95
N GLU A 317 12.56 -4.63 1.82
CA GLU A 317 11.85 -3.71 0.93
C GLU A 317 10.72 -4.47 0.19
N ALA A 318 9.49 -3.96 0.25
CA ALA A 318 8.32 -4.67 -0.32
C ALA A 318 8.46 -4.94 -1.83
N ARG A 319 9.15 -4.06 -2.55
CA ARG A 319 9.48 -4.23 -3.99
C ARG A 319 10.28 -5.49 -4.33
N HIS A 320 10.94 -6.09 -3.35
CA HIS A 320 11.70 -7.33 -3.53
C HIS A 320 10.86 -8.58 -3.24
N VAL A 321 9.64 -8.43 -2.78
CA VAL A 321 8.75 -9.53 -2.40
C VAL A 321 7.65 -9.68 -3.44
N ALA A 322 7.80 -10.60 -4.37
CA ALA A 322 6.95 -10.74 -5.57
C ALA A 322 5.45 -10.94 -5.30
N VAL A 323 5.06 -11.37 -4.09
CA VAL A 323 3.66 -11.57 -3.69
C VAL A 323 3.00 -10.32 -3.11
N LEU A 324 3.75 -9.22 -2.96
CA LEU A 324 3.25 -7.94 -2.44
C LEU A 324 3.19 -6.90 -3.56
N ASP A 325 2.27 -5.94 -3.42
CA ASP A 325 2.27 -4.75 -4.25
C ASP A 325 3.54 -3.91 -3.95
N GLU A 326 4.22 -3.43 -4.96
CA GLU A 326 5.51 -2.72 -4.86
C GLU A 326 5.45 -1.44 -4.00
N ASP A 327 4.26 -0.88 -3.81
CA ASP A 327 4.02 0.43 -3.19
C ASP A 327 4.03 0.44 -1.65
N ARG A 328 4.31 -0.69 -0.99
CA ARG A 328 4.16 -0.80 0.48
C ARG A 328 5.35 -0.32 1.32
N GLY A 329 6.43 0.12 0.70
CA GLY A 329 7.64 0.50 1.42
C GLY A 329 8.39 -0.70 1.98
N ARG A 330 8.42 -0.87 3.30
CA ARG A 330 9.05 -2.02 3.98
C ARG A 330 8.02 -2.97 4.56
N VAL A 331 8.41 -4.24 4.67
CA VAL A 331 7.61 -5.29 5.30
C VAL A 331 8.52 -6.23 6.09
N CYS A 332 8.05 -6.66 7.23
CA CYS A 332 8.74 -7.72 7.97
C CYS A 332 8.46 -9.08 7.31
N VAL A 333 9.52 -9.82 7.00
CA VAL A 333 9.48 -11.14 6.39
C VAL A 333 9.94 -12.19 7.39
N SER A 334 9.11 -13.21 7.65
CA SER A 334 9.51 -14.41 8.38
C SER A 334 10.19 -15.38 7.42
N VAL A 335 11.44 -15.72 7.70
CA VAL A 335 12.27 -16.53 6.81
C VAL A 335 11.78 -17.97 6.75
N GLU A 336 11.35 -18.53 7.90
CA GLU A 336 10.94 -19.93 8.07
C GLU A 336 12.05 -20.88 7.65
N TRP A 337 13.26 -20.64 8.18
CA TRP A 337 14.45 -21.39 7.81
C TRP A 337 14.54 -22.81 8.37
N GLY A 338 13.62 -23.22 9.25
CA GLY A 338 13.61 -24.57 9.82
C GLY A 338 13.59 -25.67 8.78
N SER A 339 12.96 -25.42 7.63
CA SER A 339 12.91 -26.34 6.47
C SER A 339 14.13 -26.26 5.55
N PHE A 340 15.10 -25.39 5.82
CA PHE A 340 16.36 -25.34 5.08
C PHE A 340 17.05 -26.72 5.17
N SER A 341 17.45 -27.28 4.02
CA SER A 341 17.99 -28.65 3.90
C SER A 341 16.96 -29.82 3.83
N ASP A 342 15.67 -29.55 3.76
CA ASP A 342 14.71 -30.63 3.47
C ASP A 342 14.96 -31.23 2.07
N ASP A 343 15.63 -30.46 1.19
CA ASP A 343 16.15 -30.89 -0.14
C ASP A 343 17.52 -31.63 -0.08
N GLY A 344 18.14 -31.72 1.10
CA GLY A 344 19.44 -32.36 1.30
C GLY A 344 20.65 -31.44 1.18
N ALA A 345 20.50 -30.12 1.10
CA ALA A 345 21.59 -29.14 0.95
C ALA A 345 22.65 -29.23 2.08
N LEU A 346 22.26 -29.63 3.29
CA LEU A 346 23.17 -29.79 4.43
C LEU A 346 23.76 -31.20 4.57
N GLY A 347 23.60 -32.09 3.58
CA GLY A 347 24.15 -33.46 3.61
C GLY A 347 25.58 -33.56 4.16
N PRO A 348 26.53 -32.67 3.76
CA PRO A 348 27.93 -32.70 4.23
C PRO A 348 28.14 -32.40 5.72
N VAL A 349 27.13 -31.86 6.43
CA VAL A 349 27.22 -31.52 7.86
C VAL A 349 26.23 -32.30 8.74
N LEU A 350 25.40 -33.14 8.12
CA LEU A 350 24.51 -34.07 8.82
C LEU A 350 25.29 -35.25 9.39
N THR A 351 25.01 -35.58 10.63
CA THR A 351 25.58 -36.77 11.33
C THR A 351 24.63 -37.96 11.24
N THR A 352 25.14 -39.14 11.59
CA THR A 352 24.28 -40.34 11.76
C THR A 352 23.23 -40.15 12.85
N PHE A 353 23.53 -39.30 13.84
CA PHE A 353 22.58 -38.96 14.93
C PHE A 353 21.45 -38.08 14.46
N ASP A 354 21.73 -37.09 13.58
CA ASP A 354 20.70 -36.25 12.95
C ASP A 354 19.72 -37.11 12.12
N HIS A 355 20.24 -38.07 11.37
CA HIS A 355 19.40 -39.02 10.61
C HIS A 355 18.51 -39.87 11.51
N THR A 356 19.02 -40.32 12.62
CA THR A 356 18.24 -41.12 13.61
C THR A 356 17.15 -40.23 14.22
N LEU A 357 17.50 -39.02 14.68
CA LEU A 357 16.57 -38.05 15.22
C LEU A 357 15.44 -37.73 14.23
N ASP A 358 15.81 -37.42 12.97
CA ASP A 358 14.82 -37.11 11.92
C ASP A 358 13.87 -38.27 11.70
N HIS A 359 14.38 -39.49 11.59
CA HIS A 359 13.55 -40.71 11.38
C HIS A 359 12.60 -40.98 12.53
N GLU A 360 13.02 -40.77 13.79
CA GLU A 360 12.22 -41.00 15.00
C GLU A 360 11.28 -39.83 15.34
N SER A 361 11.33 -38.70 14.61
CA SER A 361 10.50 -37.52 14.85
C SER A 361 9.06 -37.68 14.34
N LEU A 362 8.16 -36.76 14.76
CA LEU A 362 6.77 -36.71 14.28
C LEU A 362 6.63 -36.34 12.80
N ASN A 363 7.66 -35.70 12.22
CA ASN A 363 7.70 -35.21 10.85
C ASN A 363 9.02 -35.60 10.13
N PRO A 364 9.25 -36.91 9.88
CA PRO A 364 10.45 -37.37 9.19
C PRO A 364 10.63 -36.70 7.83
N GLY A 365 11.85 -36.24 7.53
CA GLY A 365 12.22 -35.59 6.28
C GLY A 365 11.87 -34.09 6.19
N ALA A 366 11.24 -33.52 7.21
CA ALA A 366 10.87 -32.13 7.27
C ALA A 366 11.51 -31.38 8.45
N GLN A 367 11.74 -30.08 8.31
CA GLN A 367 12.32 -29.21 9.34
C GLN A 367 13.72 -29.70 9.81
N ARG A 368 14.56 -30.17 8.90
CA ARG A 368 15.87 -30.76 9.23
C ARG A 368 16.82 -29.76 9.85
N PHE A 369 16.82 -28.50 9.38
CA PHE A 369 17.65 -27.46 9.96
C PHE A 369 17.22 -27.10 11.39
N GLU A 370 15.91 -27.01 11.64
CA GLU A 370 15.38 -26.81 12.99
C GLU A 370 15.81 -27.94 13.93
N LYS A 371 15.79 -29.19 13.50
CA LYS A 371 16.20 -30.37 14.27
C LYS A 371 17.68 -30.35 14.68
N MET A 372 18.55 -29.61 13.98
CA MET A 372 19.97 -29.45 14.31
C MET A 372 20.23 -28.33 15.32
N ILE A 373 19.27 -27.39 15.55
CA ILE A 373 19.50 -26.15 16.31
C ILE A 373 18.50 -26.00 17.46
N GLY A 374 17.20 -26.33 17.24
CA GLY A 374 16.12 -26.09 18.19
C GLY A 374 16.29 -26.84 19.52
N GLY A 375 15.90 -26.17 20.61
CA GLY A 375 16.10 -26.67 21.97
C GLY A 375 15.38 -27.99 22.26
N LEU A 376 14.25 -28.27 21.57
CA LEU A 376 13.54 -29.55 21.66
C LEU A 376 14.44 -30.74 21.26
N TYR A 377 15.36 -30.51 20.34
CA TYR A 377 16.16 -31.57 19.72
C TYR A 377 17.57 -31.66 20.24
N LEU A 378 18.15 -30.59 20.86
CA LEU A 378 19.53 -30.59 21.37
C LEU A 378 19.71 -31.65 22.46
N GLY A 379 18.73 -31.77 23.39
CA GLY A 379 18.78 -32.80 24.41
C GLY A 379 18.72 -34.23 23.85
N GLU A 380 17.93 -34.42 22.81
CA GLU A 380 17.78 -35.72 22.15
C GLU A 380 19.03 -36.10 21.33
N LEU A 381 19.68 -35.13 20.66
CA LEU A 381 20.99 -35.37 20.00
C LEU A 381 22.05 -35.80 21.02
N VAL A 382 22.13 -35.11 22.16
CA VAL A 382 23.03 -35.49 23.26
C VAL A 382 22.69 -36.91 23.74
N ARG A 383 21.41 -37.21 24.00
CA ARG A 383 20.95 -38.54 24.40
C ARG A 383 21.38 -39.64 23.44
N LEU A 384 21.18 -39.44 22.14
CA LEU A 384 21.57 -40.39 21.09
C LEU A 384 23.07 -40.67 21.08
N VAL A 385 23.91 -39.63 21.22
CA VAL A 385 25.36 -39.76 21.29
C VAL A 385 25.77 -40.52 22.56
N LEU A 386 25.22 -40.16 23.73
CA LEU A 386 25.53 -40.83 25.01
C LEU A 386 25.08 -42.30 24.98
N ALA A 387 23.89 -42.60 24.47
CA ALA A 387 23.39 -43.96 24.32
C ALA A 387 24.26 -44.79 23.36
N HIS A 388 24.77 -44.16 22.26
CA HIS A 388 25.70 -44.82 21.33
C HIS A 388 27.03 -45.15 22.01
N LEU A 389 27.66 -44.19 22.72
CA LEU A 389 28.92 -44.40 23.42
C LEU A 389 28.77 -45.39 24.57
N THR A 390 27.63 -45.41 25.27
CA THR A 390 27.37 -46.39 26.32
C THR A 390 27.24 -47.80 25.74
N ARG A 391 26.47 -48.01 24.65
CA ARG A 391 26.36 -49.32 23.99
C ARG A 391 27.68 -49.85 23.46
N ARG A 392 28.65 -48.97 23.19
CA ARG A 392 30.04 -49.31 22.79
C ARG A 392 30.96 -49.53 23.97
N GLY A 393 30.45 -49.46 25.21
CA GLY A 393 31.27 -49.69 26.41
C GLY A 393 32.20 -48.55 26.82
N VAL A 394 32.06 -47.35 26.21
CA VAL A 394 32.90 -46.19 26.47
C VAL A 394 32.40 -45.40 27.68
N LEU A 395 31.10 -45.24 27.86
CA LEU A 395 30.46 -44.53 28.96
C LEU A 395 29.75 -45.49 29.89
N PHE A 396 29.66 -45.13 31.18
CA PHE A 396 28.86 -45.80 32.20
C PHE A 396 29.09 -47.33 32.27
N ARG A 397 30.33 -47.74 32.01
CA ARG A 397 30.75 -49.16 31.96
C ARG A 397 29.91 -50.04 31.03
N GLY A 398 29.37 -49.43 29.95
CA GLY A 398 28.53 -50.12 28.99
C GLY A 398 27.07 -50.42 29.46
N CYS A 399 26.66 -49.88 30.60
CA CYS A 399 25.33 -50.12 31.19
C CYS A 399 24.38 -48.96 30.98
N PRO A 400 23.55 -48.93 29.92
CA PRO A 400 22.59 -47.88 29.71
C PRO A 400 21.42 -48.03 30.71
N SER A 401 20.90 -46.89 31.22
CA SER A 401 19.67 -46.87 31.99
C SER A 401 18.43 -46.90 31.09
N PRO A 402 17.24 -47.33 31.58
CA PRO A 402 16.00 -47.20 30.84
C PRO A 402 15.69 -45.76 30.45
N ALA A 403 16.00 -44.79 31.33
CA ALA A 403 15.82 -43.36 31.03
C ALA A 403 16.73 -42.92 29.88
N LEU A 404 18.01 -43.25 29.82
CA LEU A 404 18.88 -42.92 28.70
C LEU A 404 18.40 -43.49 27.36
N LEU A 405 17.70 -44.63 27.40
CA LEU A 405 17.15 -45.28 26.20
C LEU A 405 15.79 -44.68 25.79
N SER A 406 15.14 -43.95 26.68
CA SER A 406 13.83 -43.34 26.46
C SER A 406 13.98 -41.98 25.77
N GLN A 407 13.22 -41.77 24.69
CA GLN A 407 13.19 -40.49 23.96
C GLN A 407 12.69 -39.37 24.88
N GLY A 408 13.31 -38.18 24.77
CA GLY A 408 12.94 -36.96 25.51
C GLY A 408 13.40 -36.94 26.98
N SER A 409 14.22 -37.93 27.45
CA SER A 409 14.69 -37.97 28.83
C SER A 409 15.78 -36.92 29.16
N ILE A 410 16.53 -36.45 28.17
CA ILE A 410 17.47 -35.35 28.33
C ILE A 410 16.86 -34.07 27.74
N LEU A 411 16.62 -33.10 28.61
CA LEU A 411 16.01 -31.84 28.25
C LEU A 411 17.11 -30.76 27.95
N LEU A 412 16.71 -29.65 27.33
CA LEU A 412 17.59 -28.49 27.08
C LEU A 412 18.23 -27.98 28.37
N GLU A 413 17.45 -27.93 29.47
CA GLU A 413 17.92 -27.47 30.76
C GLU A 413 19.05 -28.37 31.29
N HIS A 414 18.93 -29.67 31.11
CA HIS A 414 20.01 -30.63 31.48
C HIS A 414 21.28 -30.37 30.66
N VAL A 415 21.14 -30.11 29.34
CA VAL A 415 22.29 -29.83 28.47
C VAL A 415 22.98 -28.53 28.87
N ALA A 416 22.21 -27.47 29.13
CA ALA A 416 22.73 -26.17 29.55
C ALA A 416 23.49 -26.24 30.89
N GLU A 417 22.90 -26.96 31.89
CA GLU A 417 23.55 -27.16 33.19
C GLU A 417 24.79 -28.05 33.08
N MET A 418 24.78 -29.09 32.22
CA MET A 418 25.94 -29.96 32.02
C MET A 418 27.11 -29.25 31.32
N GLU A 419 26.84 -28.23 30.51
CA GLU A 419 27.87 -27.43 29.81
C GLU A 419 28.34 -26.23 30.65
N ASP A 420 27.61 -25.81 31.67
CA ASP A 420 27.93 -24.64 32.47
C ASP A 420 29.22 -24.89 33.33
N PRO A 421 30.33 -24.18 33.09
CA PRO A 421 31.52 -24.33 33.90
C PRO A 421 31.31 -23.97 35.38
N SER A 422 30.31 -23.15 35.69
CA SER A 422 30.01 -22.70 37.03
C SER A 422 29.23 -23.75 37.84
N ALA A 423 28.49 -24.64 37.18
CA ALA A 423 27.70 -25.68 37.81
C ALA A 423 28.55 -26.81 38.43
N GLY A 424 29.76 -26.99 37.94
CA GLY A 424 30.74 -27.96 38.42
C GLY A 424 30.38 -29.42 38.15
N ALA A 425 31.39 -30.30 38.26
CA ALA A 425 31.24 -31.73 37.98
C ALA A 425 30.19 -32.43 38.87
N ALA A 426 29.96 -31.93 40.09
CA ALA A 426 28.96 -32.48 41.02
C ALA A 426 27.50 -32.35 40.49
N ARG A 427 27.18 -31.25 39.80
CA ARG A 427 25.84 -31.08 39.22
C ARG A 427 25.61 -31.98 38.02
N VAL A 428 26.60 -32.14 37.17
CA VAL A 428 26.55 -33.07 36.04
C VAL A 428 26.38 -34.51 36.54
N HIS A 429 27.13 -34.85 37.58
CA HIS A 429 27.04 -36.18 38.23
C HIS A 429 25.60 -36.41 38.79
N ALA A 430 24.99 -35.41 39.43
CA ALA A 430 23.63 -35.49 39.95
C ALA A 430 22.60 -35.74 38.84
N ILE A 431 22.67 -34.95 37.73
CA ILE A 431 21.76 -35.13 36.58
C ILE A 431 21.85 -36.54 36.00
N LEU A 432 23.08 -37.06 35.87
CA LEU A 432 23.31 -38.41 35.35
C LEU A 432 22.77 -39.48 36.32
N GLN A 433 22.87 -39.27 37.63
CA GLN A 433 22.27 -40.15 38.64
C GLN A 433 20.75 -40.13 38.60
N ASP A 434 20.12 -38.95 38.43
CA ASP A 434 18.68 -38.78 38.26
C ASP A 434 18.16 -39.52 37.00
N LEU A 435 19.01 -39.66 35.99
CA LEU A 435 18.75 -40.48 34.78
C LEU A 435 19.00 -41.97 35.03
N GLY A 436 19.30 -42.39 36.27
CA GLY A 436 19.55 -43.77 36.63
C GLY A 436 20.90 -44.34 36.17
N LEU A 437 21.89 -43.49 35.93
CA LEU A 437 23.25 -43.84 35.51
C LEU A 437 24.21 -43.83 36.69
N SER A 438 25.33 -44.54 36.56
CA SER A 438 26.39 -44.54 37.56
C SER A 438 27.70 -43.97 36.97
N PRO A 439 27.83 -42.63 36.91
CA PRO A 439 28.93 -41.96 36.23
C PRO A 439 30.20 -42.03 37.04
N GLU A 440 31.35 -42.25 36.36
CA GLU A 440 32.71 -41.99 36.83
C GLU A 440 33.15 -40.56 36.49
N ALA A 441 34.28 -40.09 37.07
CA ALA A 441 34.78 -38.75 36.78
C ALA A 441 35.14 -38.53 35.28
N SER A 442 35.64 -39.56 34.61
CA SER A 442 35.90 -39.60 33.18
C SER A 442 34.60 -39.51 32.33
N ASP A 443 33.50 -40.12 32.82
CA ASP A 443 32.23 -40.06 32.14
C ASP A 443 31.67 -38.61 32.18
N VAL A 444 31.77 -37.96 33.33
CA VAL A 444 31.35 -36.56 33.51
C VAL A 444 32.03 -35.61 32.50
N GLU A 445 33.37 -35.74 32.40
CA GLU A 445 34.19 -34.93 31.45
C GLU A 445 33.75 -35.21 30.00
N LEU A 446 33.55 -36.50 29.67
CA LEU A 446 33.13 -36.85 28.30
C LEU A 446 31.73 -36.39 27.97
N VAL A 447 30.76 -36.47 28.90
CA VAL A 447 29.41 -35.94 28.74
C VAL A 447 29.46 -34.43 28.49
N GLN A 448 30.27 -33.68 29.26
CA GLN A 448 30.44 -32.23 29.03
C GLN A 448 31.00 -31.93 27.63
N ARG A 449 31.97 -32.72 27.14
CA ARG A 449 32.51 -32.57 25.78
C ARG A 449 31.51 -32.88 24.70
N VAL A 450 30.62 -33.86 24.91
CA VAL A 450 29.51 -34.16 23.97
C VAL A 450 28.53 -32.99 23.94
N CYS A 451 28.09 -32.49 25.09
CA CYS A 451 27.21 -31.30 25.14
C CYS A 451 27.81 -30.11 24.42
N ALA A 452 29.08 -29.80 24.72
CA ALA A 452 29.78 -28.69 24.08
C ALA A 452 29.93 -28.85 22.57
N ALA A 453 30.15 -30.06 22.05
CA ALA A 453 30.26 -30.28 20.61
C ALA A 453 28.91 -30.10 19.88
N VAL A 454 27.82 -30.62 20.44
CA VAL A 454 26.45 -30.49 19.89
C VAL A 454 26.02 -29.02 19.88
N CYS A 455 26.17 -28.33 21.03
CA CYS A 455 25.75 -26.92 21.14
C CYS A 455 26.63 -25.97 20.31
N MET A 456 27.94 -26.23 20.22
CA MET A 456 28.85 -25.43 19.37
C MET A 456 28.43 -25.53 17.91
N ARG A 457 28.15 -26.75 17.40
CA ARG A 457 27.64 -26.92 16.04
C ARG A 457 26.34 -26.17 15.83
N ALA A 458 25.37 -26.30 16.72
CA ALA A 458 24.06 -25.63 16.63
C ALA A 458 24.23 -24.10 16.56
N ALA A 459 25.07 -23.50 17.42
CA ALA A 459 25.33 -22.07 17.42
C ALA A 459 26.04 -21.60 16.14
N GLN A 460 26.98 -22.38 15.60
CA GLN A 460 27.70 -22.07 14.36
C GLN A 460 26.78 -22.16 13.14
N LEU A 461 25.89 -23.14 13.06
CA LEU A 461 24.91 -23.26 11.99
C LEU A 461 23.90 -22.11 12.03
N CYS A 462 23.40 -21.76 13.20
CA CYS A 462 22.53 -20.60 13.41
C CYS A 462 23.23 -19.31 12.98
N ALA A 463 24.52 -19.15 13.30
CA ALA A 463 25.32 -17.98 12.90
C ALA A 463 25.50 -17.88 11.38
N ALA A 464 25.75 -19.00 10.69
CA ALA A 464 25.87 -19.02 9.23
C ALA A 464 24.55 -18.62 8.55
N ALA A 465 23.42 -19.07 9.08
CA ALA A 465 22.11 -18.70 8.61
C ALA A 465 21.80 -17.21 8.88
N LEU A 466 22.13 -16.69 10.06
CA LEU A 466 21.97 -15.27 10.38
C LEU A 466 22.85 -14.39 9.49
N ALA A 467 24.08 -14.82 9.21
CA ALA A 467 24.99 -14.12 8.29
C ALA A 467 24.40 -14.03 6.86
N ALA A 468 23.65 -15.04 6.39
CA ALA A 468 22.90 -14.97 5.12
C ALA A 468 21.81 -13.88 5.14
N VAL A 469 21.05 -13.78 6.24
CA VAL A 469 20.04 -12.73 6.43
C VAL A 469 20.66 -11.33 6.43
N LEU A 470 21.80 -11.16 7.13
CA LEU A 470 22.52 -9.89 7.16
C LEU A 470 23.08 -9.50 5.78
N SER A 471 23.60 -10.48 5.03
CA SER A 471 24.04 -10.26 3.64
C SER A 471 22.88 -9.86 2.74
N ARG A 472 21.70 -10.50 2.91
CA ARG A 472 20.48 -10.12 2.18
C ARG A 472 20.05 -8.68 2.51
N LEU A 473 20.05 -8.31 3.78
CA LEU A 473 19.69 -6.97 4.23
C LEU A 473 20.64 -5.90 3.67
N GLN A 474 21.96 -6.20 3.66
CA GLN A 474 22.99 -5.36 3.07
C GLN A 474 22.77 -5.16 1.56
N HIS A 475 22.50 -6.25 0.82
CA HIS A 475 22.19 -6.19 -0.62
C HIS A 475 20.91 -5.41 -0.91
N SER A 476 19.84 -5.64 -0.14
CA SER A 476 18.57 -4.96 -0.29
C SER A 476 18.68 -3.44 -0.14
N ARG A 477 19.63 -2.96 0.64
CA ARG A 477 19.87 -1.54 0.91
C ARG A 477 20.97 -0.91 0.09
N GLU A 478 21.67 -1.68 -0.73
CA GLU A 478 22.80 -1.21 -1.54
C GLU A 478 23.87 -0.51 -0.70
N GLN A 479 24.08 -0.97 0.56
CA GLN A 479 25.05 -0.39 1.50
C GLN A 479 26.34 -1.18 1.49
N GLN A 480 27.50 -0.49 1.53
CA GLN A 480 28.81 -1.15 1.66
C GLN A 480 29.05 -1.68 3.08
N THR A 481 28.55 -0.97 4.08
CA THR A 481 28.59 -1.39 5.49
C THR A 481 27.20 -1.31 6.08
N LEU A 482 26.76 -2.37 6.76
CA LEU A 482 25.46 -2.46 7.41
C LEU A 482 25.62 -2.26 8.92
N GLN A 483 24.84 -1.31 9.49
CA GLN A 483 24.69 -1.17 10.94
C GLN A 483 23.28 -1.63 11.32
N VAL A 484 23.18 -2.67 12.15
CA VAL A 484 21.91 -3.28 12.48
C VAL A 484 21.88 -3.84 13.90
N THR A 485 20.70 -3.78 14.53
CA THR A 485 20.45 -4.48 15.80
C THR A 485 19.69 -5.76 15.53
N VAL A 486 20.13 -6.85 16.14
CA VAL A 486 19.47 -8.17 16.16
C VAL A 486 18.92 -8.39 17.56
N ALA A 487 17.59 -8.48 17.67
CA ALA A 487 16.93 -8.92 18.90
C ALA A 487 17.01 -10.45 18.98
N THR A 488 17.48 -10.99 20.10
CA THR A 488 17.62 -12.43 20.30
C THR A 488 16.69 -12.91 21.40
N GLY A 489 15.97 -14.00 21.18
CA GLY A 489 15.06 -14.62 22.11
C GLY A 489 15.03 -16.12 22.13
N GLY A 490 14.30 -16.62 23.12
CA GLY A 490 14.13 -18.03 23.38
C GLY A 490 15.11 -18.65 24.38
N ARG A 491 14.65 -19.74 25.00
CA ARG A 491 15.34 -20.37 26.15
C ARG A 491 16.78 -20.84 25.85
N VAL A 492 17.09 -21.19 24.59
CA VAL A 492 18.47 -21.55 24.21
C VAL A 492 19.37 -20.31 24.32
N CYS A 493 18.94 -19.15 23.79
CA CYS A 493 19.69 -17.91 23.88
C CYS A 493 19.81 -17.38 25.31
N GLU A 494 18.75 -17.53 26.14
CA GLU A 494 18.69 -16.99 27.49
C GLU A 494 19.40 -17.85 28.53
N ARG A 495 19.27 -19.16 28.45
CA ARG A 495 19.70 -20.09 29.47
C ARG A 495 20.99 -20.80 29.17
N HIS A 496 21.37 -20.95 27.89
CA HIS A 496 22.60 -21.67 27.56
C HIS A 496 23.82 -20.73 27.71
N PRO A 497 24.83 -21.10 28.54
CA PRO A 497 25.85 -20.15 28.97
C PRO A 497 26.79 -19.66 27.86
N ARG A 498 26.93 -20.39 26.76
CA ARG A 498 27.90 -20.09 25.69
C ARG A 498 27.30 -19.92 24.32
N PHE A 499 26.02 -20.25 24.11
CA PHE A 499 25.41 -20.26 22.77
C PHE A 499 25.49 -18.88 22.07
N CYS A 500 25.04 -17.84 22.76
CA CYS A 500 25.04 -16.47 22.20
C CYS A 500 26.46 -15.95 21.93
N SER A 501 27.45 -16.26 22.76
CA SER A 501 28.83 -15.84 22.53
C SER A 501 29.46 -16.52 21.31
N ILE A 502 29.16 -17.81 21.09
CA ILE A 502 29.61 -18.56 19.91
C ILE A 502 28.91 -18.02 18.66
N LEU A 503 27.59 -17.80 18.74
CA LEU A 503 26.79 -17.20 17.67
C LEU A 503 27.39 -15.85 17.22
N GLN A 504 27.59 -14.90 18.15
CA GLN A 504 28.13 -13.57 17.86
C GLN A 504 29.51 -13.64 17.25
N GLY A 505 30.44 -14.41 17.86
CA GLY A 505 31.79 -14.57 17.34
C GLY A 505 31.84 -15.17 15.93
N THR A 506 30.93 -16.10 15.63
CA THR A 506 30.86 -16.73 14.31
C THR A 506 30.21 -15.78 13.27
N VAL A 507 29.20 -14.98 13.66
CA VAL A 507 28.62 -13.94 12.77
C VAL A 507 29.66 -12.91 12.39
N MET A 508 30.44 -12.41 13.35
CA MET A 508 31.55 -11.46 13.08
C MET A 508 32.59 -12.02 12.11
N LEU A 509 32.83 -13.34 12.13
CA LEU A 509 33.72 -13.99 11.21
C LEU A 509 33.15 -14.12 9.80
N LEU A 510 31.86 -14.38 9.66
CA LEU A 510 31.17 -14.66 8.38
C LEU A 510 30.65 -13.42 7.69
N ALA A 511 30.34 -12.35 8.45
CA ALA A 511 29.81 -11.08 7.94
C ALA A 511 30.64 -9.89 8.51
N PRO A 512 31.93 -9.76 8.18
CA PRO A 512 32.81 -8.74 8.75
C PRO A 512 32.45 -7.31 8.35
N GLU A 513 31.67 -7.12 7.30
CA GLU A 513 31.21 -5.82 6.81
C GLU A 513 29.93 -5.32 7.53
N CYS A 514 29.38 -6.15 8.43
CA CYS A 514 28.21 -5.83 9.22
C CYS A 514 28.60 -5.50 10.66
N ASP A 515 28.27 -4.28 11.10
CA ASP A 515 28.38 -3.86 12.51
C ASP A 515 27.07 -4.24 13.23
N VAL A 516 27.08 -5.40 13.89
CA VAL A 516 25.91 -6.03 14.46
C VAL A 516 25.88 -5.89 15.98
N SER A 517 24.82 -5.27 16.51
CA SER A 517 24.52 -5.25 17.94
C SER A 517 23.51 -6.32 18.28
N PHE A 518 23.81 -7.17 19.25
CA PHE A 518 22.86 -8.18 19.74
C PHE A 518 22.23 -7.72 21.05
N ILE A 519 20.90 -7.66 21.08
CA ILE A 519 20.14 -7.29 22.27
C ILE A 519 19.32 -8.49 22.70
N PRO A 520 19.63 -9.07 23.88
CA PRO A 520 18.76 -10.09 24.46
C PRO A 520 17.45 -9.41 24.88
N SER A 521 16.36 -9.95 24.50
CA SER A 521 15.07 -9.41 24.82
C SER A 521 14.40 -10.34 25.83
N ALA A 522 14.50 -9.99 27.10
CA ALA A 522 13.79 -10.65 28.18
C ALA A 522 12.28 -10.38 28.03
N ASP A 523 11.45 -11.42 28.10
CA ASP A 523 9.98 -11.38 27.99
C ASP A 523 9.42 -10.79 26.66
N MET A 524 10.02 -11.25 25.59
CA MET A 524 10.01 -10.61 24.28
C MET A 524 8.84 -10.81 23.40
N GLY A 525 8.25 -11.96 23.38
CA GLY A 525 7.11 -12.26 22.53
C GLY A 525 5.95 -11.35 22.91
N GLY A 526 5.55 -11.36 24.18
CA GLY A 526 4.35 -10.68 24.66
C GLY A 526 4.33 -9.17 24.50
N ARG A 527 5.40 -8.49 24.89
CA ARG A 527 5.48 -7.04 24.77
C ARG A 527 5.51 -6.60 23.30
N GLY A 528 6.28 -7.25 22.48
CA GLY A 528 6.36 -6.92 21.06
C GLY A 528 5.06 -7.20 20.33
N VAL A 529 4.36 -8.29 20.67
CA VAL A 529 3.01 -8.55 20.13
C VAL A 529 2.02 -7.47 20.57
N ALA A 530 2.07 -7.03 21.84
CA ALA A 530 1.26 -5.90 22.31
C ALA A 530 1.58 -4.60 21.54
N MET A 531 2.86 -4.33 21.27
CA MET A 531 3.26 -3.17 20.47
C MET A 531 2.73 -3.25 19.02
N VAL A 532 2.84 -4.41 18.35
CA VAL A 532 2.25 -4.60 17.03
C VAL A 532 0.73 -4.41 17.08
N THR A 533 0.07 -4.93 18.12
CA THR A 533 -1.37 -4.77 18.34
C THR A 533 -1.74 -3.29 18.53
N ALA A 534 -0.97 -2.55 19.33
CA ALA A 534 -1.16 -1.12 19.52
C ALA A 534 -0.98 -0.30 18.24
N VAL A 535 0.06 -0.59 17.46
CA VAL A 535 0.29 0.02 16.14
C VAL A 535 -0.88 -0.30 15.20
N ALA A 536 -1.30 -1.56 15.12
CA ALA A 536 -2.41 -2.00 14.26
C ALA A 536 -3.72 -1.32 14.66
N ALA A 537 -4.03 -1.23 15.95
CA ALA A 537 -5.21 -0.57 16.48
C ALA A 537 -5.20 0.95 16.19
N ARG A 538 -4.05 1.60 16.39
CA ARG A 538 -3.84 3.01 16.06
C ARG A 538 -4.05 3.25 14.56
N LEU A 539 -3.43 2.45 13.70
CA LEU A 539 -3.59 2.57 12.25
C LEU A 539 -5.04 2.35 11.83
N ALA A 540 -5.74 1.37 12.40
CA ALA A 540 -7.16 1.16 12.14
C ALA A 540 -8.02 2.36 12.55
N ALA A 541 -7.70 3.01 13.69
CA ALA A 541 -8.37 4.23 14.13
C ALA A 541 -8.06 5.42 13.20
N HIS A 542 -6.80 5.58 12.75
CA HIS A 542 -6.40 6.62 11.80
C HIS A 542 -7.11 6.45 10.44
N TRP A 543 -7.17 5.23 9.91
CA TRP A 543 -7.90 4.94 8.68
C TRP A 543 -9.40 5.22 8.81
N ARG A 544 -10.01 4.94 9.98
CA ARG A 544 -11.40 5.29 10.24
C ARG A 544 -11.63 6.79 10.20
N LEU A 545 -10.81 7.56 10.90
CA LEU A 545 -10.89 9.03 10.90
C LEU A 545 -10.65 9.62 9.50
N LEU A 546 -9.73 9.03 8.73
CA LEU A 546 -9.51 9.39 7.33
C LEU A 546 -10.77 9.14 6.50
N GLU A 547 -11.37 7.94 6.60
CA GLU A 547 -12.60 7.59 5.88
C GLU A 547 -13.78 8.51 6.27
N GLU A 548 -13.95 8.79 7.55
CA GLU A 548 -14.97 9.75 8.04
C GLU A 548 -14.73 11.14 7.46
N THR A 549 -13.46 11.58 7.39
CA THR A 549 -13.08 12.88 6.82
C THR A 549 -13.33 12.92 5.30
N LEU A 550 -13.05 11.83 4.59
CA LEU A 550 -13.16 11.75 3.13
C LEU A 550 -14.55 11.32 2.63
N ALA A 551 -15.41 10.80 3.49
CA ALA A 551 -16.77 10.36 3.10
C ALA A 551 -17.56 11.43 2.34
N PRO A 552 -17.54 12.74 2.71
CA PRO A 552 -18.24 13.78 1.96
C PRO A 552 -17.68 14.05 0.56
N PHE A 553 -16.42 13.60 0.27
CA PHE A 553 -15.80 13.72 -1.04
C PHE A 553 -16.17 12.60 -2.00
N ARG A 554 -16.76 11.52 -1.52
CA ARG A 554 -17.17 10.36 -2.32
C ARG A 554 -18.64 10.48 -2.71
N LEU A 555 -18.89 11.13 -3.86
CA LEU A 555 -20.24 11.37 -4.33
C LEU A 555 -20.85 10.09 -4.92
N ASN A 556 -22.10 9.83 -4.56
CA ASN A 556 -22.88 8.73 -5.14
C ASN A 556 -23.65 9.19 -6.39
N HIS A 557 -24.25 8.22 -7.10
CA HIS A 557 -25.01 8.48 -8.32
C HIS A 557 -26.15 9.49 -8.11
N ASP A 558 -26.92 9.37 -7.03
CA ASP A 558 -28.07 10.23 -6.76
C ASP A 558 -27.65 11.69 -6.51
N GLN A 559 -26.53 11.90 -5.82
CA GLN A 559 -25.96 13.22 -5.60
C GLN A 559 -25.50 13.85 -6.92
N LEU A 560 -24.84 13.08 -7.78
CA LEU A 560 -24.37 13.57 -9.09
C LEU A 560 -25.58 13.86 -10.03
N ALA A 561 -26.60 13.03 -10.02
CA ALA A 561 -27.84 13.27 -10.75
C ALA A 561 -28.57 14.52 -10.25
N ALA A 562 -28.53 14.79 -8.93
CA ALA A 562 -29.09 16.02 -8.37
C ALA A 562 -28.31 17.26 -8.84
N VAL A 563 -26.97 17.21 -8.90
CA VAL A 563 -26.14 18.29 -9.47
C VAL A 563 -26.49 18.54 -10.94
N GLN A 564 -26.61 17.48 -11.74
CA GLN A 564 -27.01 17.55 -13.14
C GLN A 564 -28.38 18.24 -13.29
N ALA A 565 -29.37 17.84 -12.50
CA ALA A 565 -30.72 18.41 -12.54
C ALA A 565 -30.74 19.89 -12.12
N GLN A 566 -30.06 20.24 -11.03
CA GLN A 566 -29.96 21.63 -10.55
C GLN A 566 -29.24 22.53 -11.55
N MET A 567 -28.16 22.04 -12.18
CA MET A 567 -27.45 22.80 -13.21
C MET A 567 -28.36 23.05 -14.43
N ARG A 568 -29.13 22.06 -14.88
CA ARG A 568 -30.08 22.22 -15.99
C ARG A 568 -31.17 23.25 -15.67
N GLU A 569 -31.65 23.27 -14.44
CA GLU A 569 -32.62 24.28 -13.98
C GLU A 569 -31.99 25.68 -13.99
N ALA A 570 -30.78 25.81 -13.45
CA ALA A 570 -30.04 27.07 -13.47
C ALA A 570 -29.74 27.57 -14.91
N MET A 571 -29.38 26.67 -15.83
CA MET A 571 -29.26 26.98 -17.28
C MET A 571 -30.57 27.53 -17.85
N ALA A 572 -31.67 26.87 -17.59
CA ALA A 572 -32.99 27.30 -18.10
C ALA A 572 -33.41 28.68 -17.57
N LYS A 573 -33.20 28.97 -16.28
CA LYS A 573 -33.43 30.28 -15.66
C LYS A 573 -32.52 31.37 -16.30
N GLY A 574 -31.21 31.09 -16.41
CA GLY A 574 -30.28 32.03 -16.99
C GLY A 574 -30.60 32.39 -18.45
N LEU A 575 -30.97 31.41 -19.29
CA LEU A 575 -31.40 31.63 -20.69
C LEU A 575 -32.67 32.51 -20.79
N ARG A 576 -33.60 32.43 -19.83
CA ARG A 576 -34.78 33.28 -19.78
C ARG A 576 -34.54 34.68 -19.21
N GLY A 577 -33.27 34.97 -18.78
CA GLY A 577 -32.93 36.23 -18.10
C GLY A 577 -33.46 36.34 -16.66
N GLU A 578 -33.83 35.22 -16.05
CA GLU A 578 -34.24 35.13 -14.64
C GLU A 578 -33.02 35.12 -13.71
N ALA A 579 -33.22 35.40 -12.44
CA ALA A 579 -32.14 35.32 -11.45
C ALA A 579 -31.64 33.86 -11.36
N SER A 580 -30.37 33.66 -11.69
CA SER A 580 -29.66 32.37 -11.71
C SER A 580 -28.21 32.54 -11.32
N SER A 581 -27.61 31.51 -10.69
CA SER A 581 -26.17 31.43 -10.46
C SER A 581 -25.40 31.27 -11.77
N LEU A 582 -26.00 30.66 -12.80
CA LEU A 582 -25.44 30.57 -14.16
C LEU A 582 -25.80 31.81 -14.98
N ARG A 583 -24.80 32.47 -15.52
CA ARG A 583 -25.02 33.74 -16.26
C ARG A 583 -25.56 33.54 -17.68
N MET A 584 -25.25 32.41 -18.33
CA MET A 584 -25.72 32.06 -19.68
C MET A 584 -25.58 33.18 -20.68
N LEU A 585 -24.34 33.68 -20.87
CA LEU A 585 -24.06 34.86 -21.63
C LEU A 585 -24.04 34.60 -23.14
N PRO A 586 -24.88 35.30 -23.97
CA PRO A 586 -24.80 35.21 -25.43
C PRO A 586 -23.44 35.74 -25.94
N THR A 587 -22.78 34.97 -26.83
CA THR A 587 -21.47 35.33 -27.37
C THR A 587 -21.51 35.94 -28.79
N TYR A 588 -22.68 35.99 -29.42
CA TYR A 588 -22.89 36.38 -30.80
C TYR A 588 -22.13 35.53 -31.84
N VAL A 589 -21.52 34.43 -31.43
CA VAL A 589 -20.95 33.43 -32.33
C VAL A 589 -22.08 32.48 -32.76
N ARG A 590 -22.44 32.55 -34.05
CA ARG A 590 -23.63 31.86 -34.61
C ARG A 590 -23.32 30.67 -35.51
N ALA A 591 -22.02 30.46 -35.83
CA ALA A 591 -21.59 29.39 -36.72
C ALA A 591 -20.20 28.91 -36.33
N THR A 592 -19.95 27.64 -36.57
CA THR A 592 -18.63 27.00 -36.43
C THR A 592 -17.85 27.10 -37.75
N PRO A 593 -16.53 26.88 -37.74
CA PRO A 593 -15.72 26.78 -38.95
C PRO A 593 -16.26 25.66 -39.87
N ASP A 594 -16.26 25.94 -41.19
CA ASP A 594 -16.69 24.96 -42.21
C ASP A 594 -15.54 24.50 -43.12
N GLY A 595 -14.31 24.91 -42.82
CA GLY A 595 -13.11 24.59 -43.58
C GLY A 595 -12.91 25.43 -44.83
N SER A 596 -13.80 26.42 -45.14
CA SER A 596 -13.63 27.35 -46.26
C SER A 596 -12.82 28.59 -45.89
N GLU A 597 -12.56 28.81 -44.59
CA GLU A 597 -11.83 29.98 -44.08
C GLU A 597 -10.39 30.02 -44.62
N ARG A 598 -9.96 31.21 -45.05
CA ARG A 598 -8.59 31.48 -45.54
C ARG A 598 -8.15 32.88 -45.14
N GLY A 599 -6.84 33.01 -44.85
CA GLY A 599 -6.22 34.30 -44.54
C GLY A 599 -5.24 34.23 -43.37
N ASP A 600 -4.67 35.38 -43.06
CA ASP A 600 -3.80 35.62 -41.92
C ASP A 600 -4.57 36.41 -40.85
N PHE A 601 -4.60 35.87 -39.62
CA PHE A 601 -5.35 36.46 -38.52
C PHE A 601 -4.43 36.62 -37.31
N LEU A 602 -4.56 37.72 -36.61
CA LEU A 602 -3.97 37.86 -35.30
C LEU A 602 -4.91 37.39 -34.22
N ALA A 603 -4.37 36.78 -33.17
CA ALA A 603 -5.13 36.42 -31.97
C ALA A 603 -4.38 36.90 -30.71
N LEU A 604 -5.14 37.40 -29.77
CA LEU A 604 -4.68 37.68 -28.40
C LEU A 604 -5.33 36.71 -27.49
N ASP A 605 -4.58 36.24 -26.50
CA ASP A 605 -5.11 35.36 -25.46
C ASP A 605 -4.72 35.90 -24.08
N LEU A 606 -5.70 36.46 -23.40
CA LEU A 606 -5.61 37.00 -22.04
C LEU A 606 -6.48 36.21 -21.09
N GLY A 607 -5.90 35.24 -20.39
CA GLY A 607 -6.69 34.31 -19.57
C GLY A 607 -6.15 34.00 -18.19
N GLY A 608 -4.93 34.44 -17.87
CA GLY A 608 -4.28 34.14 -16.60
C GLY A 608 -3.00 34.96 -16.43
N THR A 609 -2.02 34.42 -15.74
CA THR A 609 -0.72 35.04 -15.47
C THR A 609 0.12 35.29 -16.74
N ASN A 610 -0.19 34.63 -17.85
CA ASN A 610 0.48 34.77 -19.12
C ASN A 610 -0.47 35.35 -20.16
N PHE A 611 0.07 36.20 -21.02
CA PHE A 611 -0.59 36.76 -22.16
C PHE A 611 0.11 36.25 -23.42
N ARG A 612 -0.66 35.87 -24.44
CA ARG A 612 -0.10 35.37 -25.71
C ARG A 612 -0.56 36.21 -26.89
N VAL A 613 0.34 36.44 -27.82
CA VAL A 613 0.06 37.01 -29.15
C VAL A 613 0.37 35.94 -30.18
N LEU A 614 -0.57 35.69 -31.08
CA LEU A 614 -0.48 34.62 -32.08
C LEU A 614 -0.75 35.21 -33.48
N LEU A 615 -0.01 34.69 -34.47
CA LEU A 615 -0.32 34.77 -35.89
C LEU A 615 -0.83 33.40 -36.34
N VAL A 616 -2.05 33.35 -36.82
CA VAL A 616 -2.69 32.13 -37.32
C VAL A 616 -2.95 32.27 -38.82
N ARG A 617 -2.26 31.46 -39.61
CA ARG A 617 -2.41 31.37 -41.07
C ARG A 617 -3.30 30.22 -41.42
N VAL A 618 -4.47 30.52 -41.94
CA VAL A 618 -5.47 29.52 -42.36
C VAL A 618 -5.37 29.34 -43.87
N THR A 619 -4.85 28.20 -44.29
CA THR A 619 -4.71 27.78 -45.68
C THR A 619 -5.40 26.45 -45.89
N THR A 620 -4.77 25.44 -46.51
CA THR A 620 -5.22 24.05 -46.46
C THR A 620 -4.93 23.39 -45.09
N CYS A 621 -4.05 23.99 -44.32
CA CYS A 621 -3.78 23.64 -42.93
C CYS A 621 -3.65 24.94 -42.13
N VAL A 622 -3.81 24.83 -40.81
CA VAL A 622 -3.63 25.94 -39.86
C VAL A 622 -2.19 25.95 -39.39
N GLN A 623 -1.50 27.07 -39.61
CA GLN A 623 -0.13 27.31 -39.11
C GLN A 623 -0.18 28.38 -38.02
N ILE A 624 0.43 28.13 -36.88
CA ILE A 624 0.42 29.00 -35.72
C ILE A 624 1.85 29.41 -35.37
N THR A 625 2.07 30.72 -35.22
CA THR A 625 3.28 31.28 -34.63
C THR A 625 2.88 32.10 -33.41
N SER A 626 3.39 31.80 -32.25
CA SER A 626 3.00 32.46 -31.01
C SER A 626 4.18 32.94 -30.19
N GLN A 627 3.93 33.96 -29.37
CA GLN A 627 4.86 34.43 -28.35
C GLN A 627 4.13 34.72 -27.04
N ILE A 628 4.73 34.28 -25.94
CA ILE A 628 4.21 34.47 -24.58
C ILE A 628 4.88 35.69 -23.96
N TYR A 629 4.06 36.52 -23.32
CA TYR A 629 4.48 37.70 -22.56
C TYR A 629 3.98 37.57 -21.11
N SER A 630 4.76 37.93 -20.13
CA SER A 630 4.34 38.03 -18.73
C SER A 630 3.64 39.37 -18.47
N ILE A 631 2.57 39.34 -17.69
CA ILE A 631 1.93 40.57 -17.18
C ILE A 631 2.44 40.77 -15.75
N PRO A 632 3.17 41.88 -15.50
CA PRO A 632 3.60 42.22 -14.16
C PRO A 632 2.38 42.41 -13.23
N GLU A 633 2.48 41.96 -11.99
CA GLU A 633 1.41 42.11 -11.00
C GLU A 633 0.99 43.59 -10.82
N SER A 634 1.94 44.49 -10.84
CA SER A 634 1.69 45.96 -10.82
C SER A 634 0.84 46.48 -11.98
N VAL A 635 0.82 45.75 -13.11
CA VAL A 635 -0.01 46.08 -14.29
C VAL A 635 -1.38 45.38 -14.15
N ALA A 636 -1.40 44.10 -13.70
CA ALA A 636 -2.63 43.37 -13.52
C ALA A 636 -3.55 43.98 -12.45
N GLN A 637 -2.96 44.67 -11.47
CA GLN A 637 -3.65 45.35 -10.37
C GLN A 637 -3.61 46.86 -10.46
N GLY A 638 -3.06 47.38 -11.55
CA GLY A 638 -2.93 48.84 -11.83
C GLY A 638 -4.20 49.48 -12.40
N SER A 639 -4.05 50.45 -13.34
CA SER A 639 -5.20 50.99 -14.08
C SER A 639 -5.46 50.21 -15.37
N GLY A 640 -6.69 50.26 -15.84
CA GLY A 640 -7.07 49.66 -17.13
C GLY A 640 -6.28 50.22 -18.29
N GLN A 641 -5.99 51.54 -18.27
CA GLN A 641 -5.12 52.15 -19.27
C GLN A 641 -3.71 51.50 -19.29
N GLN A 642 -3.10 51.31 -18.15
CA GLN A 642 -1.77 50.63 -18.05
C GLN A 642 -1.81 49.22 -18.59
N LEU A 643 -2.86 48.47 -18.28
CA LEU A 643 -3.05 47.07 -18.73
C LEU A 643 -3.16 47.01 -20.26
N PHE A 644 -4.07 47.80 -20.85
CA PHE A 644 -4.29 47.77 -22.31
C PHE A 644 -3.13 48.39 -23.10
N ASP A 645 -2.44 49.41 -22.57
CA ASP A 645 -1.23 49.96 -23.16
C ASP A 645 -0.09 48.92 -23.18
N HIS A 646 0.08 48.12 -22.11
CA HIS A 646 1.04 47.03 -22.06
C HIS A 646 0.70 45.91 -23.08
N ILE A 647 -0.59 45.58 -23.25
CA ILE A 647 -1.05 44.63 -24.26
C ILE A 647 -0.66 45.08 -25.67
N VAL A 648 -0.91 46.37 -26.00
CA VAL A 648 -0.56 46.94 -27.30
C VAL A 648 0.95 46.94 -27.53
N ASP A 649 1.77 47.29 -26.53
CA ASP A 649 3.22 47.18 -26.62
C ASP A 649 3.71 45.77 -26.96
N CYS A 650 3.12 44.74 -26.35
CA CYS A 650 3.41 43.33 -26.67
C CYS A 650 3.00 42.97 -28.12
N ILE A 651 1.88 43.47 -28.63
CA ILE A 651 1.46 43.26 -30.03
C ILE A 651 2.45 43.88 -30.97
N VAL A 652 2.89 45.13 -30.72
CA VAL A 652 3.89 45.83 -31.52
C VAL A 652 5.21 45.05 -31.57
N ASP A 653 5.70 44.61 -30.43
CA ASP A 653 6.92 43.80 -30.36
C ASP A 653 6.78 42.49 -31.18
N PHE A 654 5.64 41.81 -31.07
CA PHE A 654 5.36 40.58 -31.83
C PHE A 654 5.34 40.85 -33.34
N GLN A 655 4.58 41.89 -33.82
CA GLN A 655 4.51 42.22 -35.22
C GLN A 655 5.88 42.60 -35.80
N GLN A 656 6.71 43.35 -35.06
CA GLN A 656 8.08 43.68 -35.47
C GLN A 656 8.93 42.38 -35.64
N LYS A 657 8.85 41.46 -34.72
CA LYS A 657 9.60 40.22 -34.79
C LYS A 657 9.14 39.28 -35.91
N GLN A 658 7.86 39.32 -36.27
CA GLN A 658 7.32 38.54 -37.36
C GLN A 658 7.38 39.23 -38.74
N GLY A 659 7.92 40.47 -38.83
CA GLY A 659 8.02 41.22 -40.07
C GLY A 659 6.65 41.68 -40.61
N LEU A 660 5.67 41.91 -39.76
CA LEU A 660 4.29 42.32 -40.07
C LEU A 660 4.04 43.82 -39.86
N SER A 661 5.08 44.58 -39.60
CA SER A 661 4.97 46.04 -39.35
C SER A 661 4.27 46.78 -40.51
N GLY A 662 3.21 47.51 -40.21
CA GLY A 662 2.42 48.26 -41.18
C GLY A 662 1.35 47.42 -41.94
N GLN A 663 1.12 46.17 -41.55
CA GLN A 663 -0.01 45.36 -42.06
C GLN A 663 -1.20 45.51 -41.13
N SER A 664 -2.36 45.83 -41.67
CA SER A 664 -3.64 45.83 -40.94
C SER A 664 -4.25 44.45 -41.05
N LEU A 665 -4.13 43.64 -39.95
CA LEU A 665 -4.67 42.30 -39.87
C LEU A 665 -5.94 42.26 -39.00
N PRO A 666 -6.91 41.39 -39.34
CA PRO A 666 -8.05 41.14 -38.48
C PRO A 666 -7.59 40.49 -37.17
N LEU A 667 -8.11 40.99 -36.06
CA LEU A 667 -7.73 40.60 -34.70
C LEU A 667 -8.91 39.96 -33.96
N GLY A 668 -8.67 38.76 -33.42
CA GLY A 668 -9.52 38.13 -32.45
C GLY A 668 -8.94 38.26 -31.03
N PHE A 669 -9.76 38.64 -30.08
CA PHE A 669 -9.32 38.83 -28.70
C PHE A 669 -9.97 37.79 -27.77
N THR A 670 -9.19 36.78 -27.38
CA THR A 670 -9.61 35.90 -26.30
C THR A 670 -9.44 36.62 -24.97
N PHE A 671 -10.58 36.82 -24.33
CA PHE A 671 -10.70 37.49 -23.06
C PHE A 671 -11.42 36.59 -22.07
N SER A 672 -10.66 35.89 -21.22
CA SER A 672 -11.13 34.80 -20.35
C SER A 672 -11.67 35.30 -19.00
N PHE A 673 -12.48 36.34 -19.03
CA PHE A 673 -13.17 36.91 -17.86
C PHE A 673 -14.65 37.10 -18.19
N PRO A 674 -15.53 37.10 -17.17
CA PRO A 674 -16.97 37.28 -17.38
C PRO A 674 -17.31 38.59 -18.08
N CYS A 675 -17.78 38.51 -19.34
CA CYS A 675 -18.16 39.67 -20.14
C CYS A 675 -19.58 39.54 -20.66
N ARG A 676 -20.35 40.60 -20.55
CA ARG A 676 -21.64 40.74 -21.26
C ARG A 676 -21.39 41.29 -22.65
N GLN A 677 -21.49 40.42 -23.65
CA GLN A 677 -21.37 40.85 -25.06
C GLN A 677 -22.67 41.51 -25.54
N LEU A 678 -22.52 42.58 -26.31
CA LEU A 678 -23.59 43.31 -27.02
C LEU A 678 -23.52 43.10 -28.52
N GLY A 679 -22.38 42.56 -28.98
CA GLY A 679 -22.07 42.20 -30.34
C GLY A 679 -20.83 41.31 -30.36
N LEU A 680 -20.42 40.90 -31.56
CA LEU A 680 -19.21 40.07 -31.69
C LEU A 680 -17.93 40.85 -31.31
N ASP A 681 -17.92 42.19 -31.52
CA ASP A 681 -16.82 43.07 -31.26
C ASP A 681 -17.07 44.09 -30.11
N GLN A 682 -18.02 43.78 -29.22
CA GLN A 682 -18.36 44.60 -28.06
C GLN A 682 -18.59 43.72 -26.83
N GLY A 683 -17.83 43.96 -25.75
CA GLY A 683 -17.90 43.15 -24.53
C GLY A 683 -17.70 43.96 -23.24
N ILE A 684 -18.74 44.08 -22.41
CA ILE A 684 -18.69 44.79 -21.14
C ILE A 684 -18.19 43.82 -20.06
N LEU A 685 -17.05 44.16 -19.44
CA LEU A 685 -16.51 43.40 -18.32
C LEU A 685 -17.44 43.48 -17.11
N LEU A 686 -17.84 42.34 -16.56
CA LEU A 686 -18.72 42.29 -15.42
C LEU A 686 -17.97 42.35 -14.10
N ASN A 687 -16.92 41.57 -13.98
CA ASN A 687 -16.00 41.55 -12.82
C ASN A 687 -14.70 40.89 -13.21
N TRP A 688 -13.61 41.26 -12.53
CA TRP A 688 -12.35 40.58 -12.63
C TRP A 688 -12.35 39.25 -11.87
N THR A 689 -11.54 38.29 -12.31
CA THR A 689 -11.24 37.00 -11.70
C THR A 689 -9.75 36.67 -11.84
N LYS A 690 -9.30 35.51 -11.37
CA LYS A 690 -7.93 34.97 -11.64
C LYS A 690 -6.80 35.89 -11.21
N GLY A 691 -6.97 36.72 -10.17
CA GLY A 691 -5.91 37.61 -9.65
C GLY A 691 -5.78 38.99 -10.32
N PHE A 692 -6.62 39.30 -11.30
CA PHE A 692 -6.70 40.65 -11.88
C PHE A 692 -7.63 41.54 -11.05
N ASN A 693 -7.27 42.85 -11.01
CA ASN A 693 -8.08 43.88 -10.36
C ASN A 693 -7.76 45.27 -10.92
N ALA A 694 -7.61 45.35 -12.25
CA ALA A 694 -7.30 46.61 -12.89
C ALA A 694 -8.48 47.61 -12.76
N SER A 695 -8.21 48.84 -12.27
CA SER A 695 -9.25 49.86 -12.08
C SER A 695 -9.82 50.35 -13.41
N ASP A 696 -11.04 50.93 -13.38
CA ASP A 696 -11.72 51.58 -14.50
C ASP A 696 -12.01 50.68 -15.71
N CYS A 697 -12.10 49.34 -15.48
CA CYS A 697 -12.44 48.37 -16.53
C CYS A 697 -13.82 47.74 -16.32
N GLU A 698 -14.20 47.49 -15.06
CA GLU A 698 -15.50 46.88 -14.77
C GLU A 698 -16.65 47.78 -15.20
N GLY A 699 -17.62 47.24 -15.92
CA GLY A 699 -18.70 48.01 -16.51
C GLY A 699 -18.36 48.71 -17.81
N GLN A 700 -17.10 48.65 -18.30
CA GLN A 700 -16.65 49.21 -19.57
C GLN A 700 -16.55 48.15 -20.67
N ASP A 701 -16.64 48.60 -21.93
CA ASP A 701 -16.38 47.77 -23.11
C ASP A 701 -14.87 47.55 -23.30
N VAL A 702 -14.38 46.34 -23.04
CA VAL A 702 -12.94 46.02 -23.11
C VAL A 702 -12.36 46.13 -24.53
N VAL A 703 -13.21 45.96 -25.55
CA VAL A 703 -12.78 46.15 -26.95
C VAL A 703 -12.55 47.63 -27.22
N SER A 704 -13.41 48.52 -26.70
CA SER A 704 -13.21 49.97 -26.79
C SER A 704 -11.93 50.38 -26.03
N LEU A 705 -11.66 49.83 -24.83
CA LEU A 705 -10.42 50.10 -24.11
C LEU A 705 -9.18 49.69 -24.91
N LEU A 706 -9.23 48.53 -25.59
CA LEU A 706 -8.16 48.07 -26.47
C LEU A 706 -8.00 48.98 -27.70
N ARG A 707 -9.10 49.35 -28.35
CA ARG A 707 -9.08 50.29 -29.50
C ARG A 707 -8.51 51.64 -29.11
N GLU A 708 -8.87 52.16 -27.95
CA GLU A 708 -8.29 53.43 -27.43
C GLU A 708 -6.80 53.33 -27.15
N ALA A 709 -6.32 52.19 -26.61
CA ALA A 709 -4.90 51.93 -26.40
C ALA A 709 -4.13 51.86 -27.73
N ILE A 710 -4.71 51.21 -28.75
CA ILE A 710 -4.16 51.16 -30.10
C ILE A 710 -4.05 52.61 -30.68
N MET A 711 -5.08 53.46 -30.52
CA MET A 711 -5.05 54.83 -30.98
C MET A 711 -4.02 55.68 -30.22
N ARG A 712 -3.88 55.50 -28.89
CA ARG A 712 -2.89 56.24 -28.09
C ARG A 712 -1.46 55.95 -28.51
N ARG A 713 -1.20 54.66 -28.80
CA ARG A 713 0.16 54.19 -29.17
C ARG A 713 0.54 54.54 -30.60
N GLN A 714 -0.41 54.71 -31.55
CA GLN A 714 -0.22 55.06 -32.98
C GLN A 714 0.82 54.17 -33.69
N ALA A 715 1.10 53.01 -33.17
CA ALA A 715 2.19 52.12 -33.62
C ALA A 715 1.74 51.01 -34.56
N VAL A 716 0.42 50.71 -34.58
CA VAL A 716 -0.16 49.62 -35.37
C VAL A 716 -1.58 50.00 -35.84
N GLU A 717 -1.96 49.51 -37.02
CA GLU A 717 -3.34 49.50 -37.46
C GLU A 717 -3.92 48.07 -37.26
N LEU A 718 -4.88 47.94 -36.37
CA LEU A 718 -5.52 46.66 -36.06
C LEU A 718 -7.02 46.80 -36.15
N ASN A 719 -7.65 45.82 -36.82
CA ASN A 719 -9.11 45.71 -36.85
C ASN A 719 -9.58 44.64 -35.84
N VAL A 720 -10.08 45.05 -34.69
CA VAL A 720 -10.63 44.13 -33.69
C VAL A 720 -12.01 43.67 -34.15
N VAL A 721 -12.10 42.45 -34.64
CA VAL A 721 -13.28 41.84 -35.26
C VAL A 721 -14.14 41.06 -34.25
N ALA A 722 -13.49 40.42 -33.30
CA ALA A 722 -14.19 39.57 -32.34
C ALA A 722 -13.56 39.60 -30.96
N ILE A 723 -14.39 39.57 -29.91
CA ILE A 723 -14.02 39.24 -28.56
C ILE A 723 -14.61 37.85 -28.24
N VAL A 724 -13.78 36.97 -27.67
CA VAL A 724 -14.09 35.55 -27.52
C VAL A 724 -13.71 35.09 -26.13
N ASN A 725 -14.58 34.34 -25.48
CA ASN A 725 -14.16 33.60 -24.26
C ASN A 725 -13.28 32.40 -24.63
N ASP A 726 -12.40 31.98 -23.74
CA ASP A 726 -11.49 30.83 -23.93
C ASP A 726 -12.23 29.50 -24.22
N THR A 727 -13.38 29.27 -23.59
CA THR A 727 -14.22 28.08 -23.87
C THR A 727 -14.78 28.10 -25.30
N VAL A 728 -15.19 29.26 -25.77
CA VAL A 728 -15.68 29.40 -27.17
C VAL A 728 -14.53 29.21 -28.16
N GLY A 729 -13.35 29.77 -27.85
CA GLY A 729 -12.14 29.49 -28.64
C GLY A 729 -11.80 28.00 -28.71
N THR A 730 -11.84 27.30 -27.58
CA THR A 730 -11.59 25.87 -27.52
C THR A 730 -12.59 25.08 -28.37
N MET A 731 -13.91 25.38 -28.25
CA MET A 731 -14.94 24.77 -29.06
C MET A 731 -14.70 24.98 -30.55
N MET A 732 -14.37 26.19 -30.97
CA MET A 732 -14.12 26.53 -32.37
C MET A 732 -12.85 25.91 -32.93
N SER A 733 -11.79 25.78 -32.09
CA SER A 733 -10.55 25.12 -32.48
C SER A 733 -10.79 23.63 -32.76
N CYS A 734 -11.53 22.94 -31.90
CA CYS A 734 -11.91 21.55 -32.09
C CYS A 734 -12.97 21.38 -33.18
N GLY A 735 -13.91 22.34 -33.33
CA GLY A 735 -14.91 22.35 -34.39
C GLY A 735 -14.37 22.46 -35.80
N TYR A 736 -13.15 23.01 -35.95
CA TYR A 736 -12.44 23.00 -37.23
C TYR A 736 -11.98 21.58 -37.63
N GLU A 737 -11.71 20.74 -36.67
CA GLU A 737 -11.25 19.35 -36.85
C GLU A 737 -12.43 18.37 -36.86
N ASP A 738 -13.45 18.60 -36.04
CA ASP A 738 -14.68 17.81 -35.96
C ASP A 738 -15.93 18.71 -35.92
N PRO A 739 -16.73 18.75 -37.00
CA PRO A 739 -17.95 19.54 -37.08
C PRO A 739 -19.01 19.23 -36.02
N HIS A 740 -18.90 18.07 -35.31
CA HIS A 740 -19.80 17.70 -34.22
C HIS A 740 -19.40 18.34 -32.87
N CYS A 741 -18.31 19.09 -32.85
CA CYS A 741 -17.88 19.79 -31.64
C CYS A 741 -18.74 21.03 -31.38
N GLU A 742 -19.65 20.91 -30.43
CA GLU A 742 -20.64 21.94 -30.08
C GLU A 742 -20.52 22.38 -28.61
N ILE A 743 -19.58 21.85 -27.88
CA ILE A 743 -19.31 22.18 -26.48
C ILE A 743 -17.85 22.52 -26.34
N GLY A 744 -17.54 23.57 -25.60
CA GLY A 744 -16.19 23.93 -25.19
C GLY A 744 -16.05 23.87 -23.69
N LEU A 745 -15.01 23.22 -23.21
CA LEU A 745 -14.76 22.98 -21.78
C LEU A 745 -13.32 23.40 -21.44
N ILE A 746 -13.17 24.21 -20.41
CA ILE A 746 -11.88 24.56 -19.82
C ILE A 746 -11.81 23.99 -18.39
N VAL A 747 -10.77 23.20 -18.10
CA VAL A 747 -10.43 22.76 -16.75
C VAL A 747 -8.92 22.94 -16.53
N GLY A 748 -8.58 24.12 -16.09
CA GLY A 748 -7.20 24.56 -15.85
C GLY A 748 -7.06 25.28 -14.52
N THR A 749 -6.49 26.48 -14.52
CA THR A 749 -6.43 27.38 -13.34
C THR A 749 -7.84 27.68 -12.83
N GLY A 750 -8.75 28.00 -13.75
CA GLY A 750 -10.19 28.10 -13.52
C GLY A 750 -10.95 27.02 -14.29
N THR A 751 -12.27 27.07 -14.24
CA THR A 751 -13.14 26.19 -15.05
C THR A 751 -14.31 26.95 -15.61
N ASN A 752 -14.62 26.68 -16.88
CA ASN A 752 -15.80 27.25 -17.56
C ASN A 752 -16.24 26.34 -18.72
N ALA A 753 -17.48 26.49 -19.16
CA ALA A 753 -18.02 25.79 -20.33
C ALA A 753 -18.85 26.71 -21.22
N CYS A 754 -18.89 26.37 -22.51
CA CYS A 754 -19.81 26.95 -23.47
C CYS A 754 -20.46 25.86 -24.34
N TYR A 755 -21.58 26.16 -24.97
CA TYR A 755 -22.23 25.22 -25.88
C TYR A 755 -23.10 25.94 -26.92
N MET A 756 -23.45 25.26 -28.00
CA MET A 756 -24.35 25.77 -29.02
C MET A 756 -25.82 25.58 -28.63
N GLU A 757 -26.49 26.69 -28.28
CA GLU A 757 -27.92 26.70 -27.93
C GLU A 757 -28.77 27.12 -29.12
N GLU A 758 -30.00 26.66 -29.16
CA GLU A 758 -31.00 27.16 -30.14
C GLU A 758 -31.44 28.58 -29.81
N LEU A 759 -31.40 29.47 -30.81
CA LEU A 759 -31.65 30.91 -30.62
C LEU A 759 -33.01 31.18 -29.99
N ARG A 760 -34.02 30.39 -30.30
CA ARG A 760 -35.41 30.50 -29.72
C ARG A 760 -35.44 30.39 -28.17
N ASN A 761 -34.42 29.77 -27.59
CA ASN A 761 -34.34 29.57 -26.13
C ASN A 761 -33.59 30.74 -25.43
N VAL A 762 -33.01 31.68 -26.17
CA VAL A 762 -32.18 32.75 -25.63
C VAL A 762 -32.95 34.06 -25.58
N ALA A 763 -33.38 34.47 -24.39
CA ALA A 763 -34.10 35.70 -24.19
C ALA A 763 -33.23 36.94 -24.49
N GLY A 764 -33.84 37.98 -25.11
CA GLY A 764 -33.19 39.26 -25.37
C GLY A 764 -32.29 39.32 -26.59
N VAL A 765 -32.15 38.24 -27.34
CA VAL A 765 -31.44 38.19 -28.62
C VAL A 765 -32.45 38.12 -29.79
N PRO A 766 -32.35 39.03 -30.82
CA PRO A 766 -33.26 38.97 -31.92
C PRO A 766 -33.07 37.73 -32.80
N GLY A 767 -34.20 37.10 -33.21
CA GLY A 767 -34.24 35.95 -34.13
C GLY A 767 -34.70 34.68 -33.46
N ASP A 768 -35.56 33.87 -34.19
CA ASP A 768 -36.18 32.64 -33.68
C ASP A 768 -35.55 31.40 -34.33
N SER A 769 -34.67 31.55 -35.30
CA SER A 769 -34.06 30.41 -36.02
C SER A 769 -32.51 30.45 -35.98
N GLY A 770 -31.88 29.26 -35.94
CA GLY A 770 -30.46 29.09 -35.87
C GLY A 770 -29.92 28.88 -34.45
N HIS A 771 -28.63 28.93 -34.31
CA HIS A 771 -27.93 28.62 -33.07
C HIS A 771 -27.08 29.82 -32.63
N MET A 772 -26.74 29.86 -31.35
CA MET A 772 -25.78 30.79 -30.76
C MET A 772 -24.97 30.11 -29.70
N CYS A 773 -23.69 30.32 -29.71
CA CYS A 773 -22.84 29.87 -28.63
C CYS A 773 -23.13 30.67 -27.35
N ILE A 774 -23.38 29.94 -26.26
CA ILE A 774 -23.63 30.49 -24.91
C ILE A 774 -22.42 30.21 -24.03
N ASN A 775 -21.83 31.29 -23.50
CA ASN A 775 -20.85 31.18 -22.44
C ASN A 775 -21.58 31.02 -21.09
N MET A 776 -21.44 29.88 -20.44
CA MET A 776 -22.22 29.54 -19.25
C MET A 776 -21.82 30.32 -18.02
N GLU A 777 -20.50 30.62 -17.90
CA GLU A 777 -19.88 31.08 -16.64
C GLU A 777 -20.22 30.16 -15.45
N TRP A 778 -20.03 28.86 -15.66
CA TRP A 778 -20.48 27.83 -14.71
C TRP A 778 -19.69 27.78 -13.40
N GLY A 779 -18.55 28.47 -13.33
CA GLY A 779 -17.82 28.65 -12.09
C GLY A 779 -18.65 29.21 -10.93
N ALA A 780 -19.63 30.03 -11.27
CA ALA A 780 -20.56 30.66 -10.32
C ALA A 780 -21.75 29.76 -9.91
N PHE A 781 -21.88 28.55 -10.46
CA PHE A 781 -22.91 27.60 -10.05
C PHE A 781 -22.80 27.29 -8.54
N GLY A 782 -23.90 27.32 -7.82
CA GLY A 782 -23.91 27.15 -6.37
C GLY A 782 -23.69 28.43 -5.54
N ASP A 783 -23.41 29.60 -6.17
CA ASP A 783 -23.33 30.87 -5.45
C ASP A 783 -24.65 31.25 -4.77
N ASP A 784 -25.77 30.67 -5.21
CA ASP A 784 -27.13 30.78 -4.64
C ASP A 784 -27.42 29.79 -3.50
N GLY A 785 -26.42 28.97 -3.08
CA GLY A 785 -26.57 27.97 -2.05
C GLY A 785 -27.03 26.59 -2.55
N SER A 786 -27.24 26.39 -3.85
CA SER A 786 -27.69 25.10 -4.41
C SER A 786 -26.68 23.96 -4.20
N LEU A 787 -25.39 24.27 -3.98
CA LEU A 787 -24.33 23.28 -3.66
C LEU A 787 -24.04 23.12 -2.16
N ASP A 788 -24.80 23.74 -1.26
CA ASP A 788 -24.49 23.72 0.18
C ASP A 788 -24.48 22.29 0.77
N THR A 789 -25.31 21.39 0.25
CA THR A 789 -25.36 19.99 0.69
C THR A 789 -24.13 19.16 0.31
N LEU A 790 -23.34 19.62 -0.65
CA LEU A 790 -22.12 18.97 -1.14
C LEU A 790 -20.85 19.68 -0.69
N SER A 791 -20.98 20.92 -0.19
CA SER A 791 -19.87 21.72 0.28
C SER A 791 -19.41 21.21 1.64
N THR A 792 -18.11 20.98 1.78
CA THR A 792 -17.45 20.57 3.03
C THR A 792 -16.95 21.78 3.81
N CYS A 793 -16.57 21.58 5.07
CA CYS A 793 -15.88 22.61 5.87
C CYS A 793 -14.55 23.04 5.23
N PHE A 794 -13.91 22.16 4.46
CA PHE A 794 -12.66 22.45 3.75
C PHE A 794 -12.92 23.39 2.56
N ASP A 795 -13.97 23.14 1.78
CA ASP A 795 -14.40 24.05 0.70
C ASP A 795 -14.74 25.43 1.26
N THR A 796 -15.46 25.48 2.39
CA THR A 796 -15.79 26.74 3.09
C THR A 796 -14.54 27.47 3.53
N SER A 797 -13.52 26.76 4.04
CA SER A 797 -12.26 27.37 4.45
C SER A 797 -11.48 27.98 3.27
N VAL A 798 -11.43 27.25 2.14
CA VAL A 798 -10.83 27.74 0.89
C VAL A 798 -11.59 28.93 0.35
N ASP A 799 -12.93 28.89 0.36
CA ASP A 799 -13.77 30.00 -0.08
C ASP A 799 -13.54 31.26 0.75
N GLN A 800 -13.56 31.17 2.07
CA GLN A 800 -13.34 32.30 2.99
C GLN A 800 -11.96 32.91 2.87
N ALA A 801 -10.93 32.09 2.60
CA ALA A 801 -9.57 32.55 2.40
C ALA A 801 -9.33 33.11 0.98
N SER A 802 -10.26 32.97 0.05
CA SER A 802 -10.12 33.43 -1.35
C SER A 802 -10.27 34.95 -1.47
N ILE A 803 -9.91 35.49 -2.64
CA ILE A 803 -10.08 36.92 -2.99
C ILE A 803 -11.56 37.32 -3.18
N ASN A 804 -12.47 36.34 -3.40
CA ASN A 804 -13.89 36.53 -3.69
C ASN A 804 -14.78 35.58 -2.89
N PRO A 805 -14.82 35.71 -1.54
CA PRO A 805 -15.64 34.84 -0.69
C PRO A 805 -17.13 34.81 -1.12
N GLY A 806 -17.71 33.61 -1.15
CA GLY A 806 -19.11 33.39 -1.55
C GLY A 806 -19.37 33.48 -3.06
N LYS A 807 -18.30 33.57 -3.89
CA LYS A 807 -18.41 33.64 -5.35
C LYS A 807 -17.58 32.55 -6.00
N GLN A 808 -17.99 32.11 -7.18
CA GLN A 808 -17.30 31.10 -7.98
C GLN A 808 -17.13 29.77 -7.19
N ARG A 809 -18.17 29.34 -6.49
CA ARG A 809 -18.13 28.20 -5.58
C ARG A 809 -17.89 26.88 -6.33
N PHE A 810 -18.50 26.71 -7.50
CA PHE A 810 -18.26 25.51 -8.32
C PHE A 810 -16.83 25.46 -8.86
N GLU A 811 -16.30 26.60 -9.33
CA GLU A 811 -14.91 26.69 -9.74
C GLU A 811 -13.94 26.29 -8.62
N LYS A 812 -14.20 26.70 -7.38
CA LYS A 812 -13.39 26.41 -6.21
C LYS A 812 -13.38 24.91 -5.84
N MET A 813 -14.40 24.16 -6.23
CA MET A 813 -14.48 22.73 -5.99
C MET A 813 -13.82 21.88 -7.09
N ILE A 814 -13.52 22.45 -8.26
CA ILE A 814 -13.09 21.71 -9.46
C ILE A 814 -11.72 22.14 -9.97
N SER A 815 -11.42 23.45 -9.96
CA SER A 815 -10.33 23.98 -10.75
C SER A 815 -8.96 23.84 -10.09
N GLY A 816 -7.92 23.82 -10.92
CA GLY A 816 -6.54 23.64 -10.51
C GLY A 816 -5.97 24.70 -9.57
N MET A 817 -6.58 25.87 -9.47
CA MET A 817 -6.17 26.90 -8.52
C MET A 817 -6.45 26.50 -7.05
N TYR A 818 -7.46 25.65 -6.82
CA TYR A 818 -7.99 25.43 -5.48
C TYR A 818 -7.82 24.00 -4.95
N LEU A 819 -7.69 22.98 -5.81
CA LEU A 819 -7.62 21.58 -5.35
C LEU A 819 -6.46 21.33 -4.39
N GLY A 820 -5.29 21.92 -4.63
CA GLY A 820 -4.15 21.84 -3.73
C GLY A 820 -4.44 22.42 -2.34
N GLU A 821 -5.18 23.53 -2.27
CA GLU A 821 -5.57 24.13 -1.00
C GLU A 821 -6.62 23.30 -0.26
N ILE A 822 -7.54 22.65 -0.95
CA ILE A 822 -8.49 21.71 -0.32
C ILE A 822 -7.70 20.56 0.31
N VAL A 823 -6.77 19.95 -0.43
CA VAL A 823 -5.89 18.90 0.11
C VAL A 823 -5.12 19.42 1.34
N ARG A 824 -4.50 20.59 1.25
CA ARG A 824 -3.75 21.20 2.36
C ARG A 824 -4.60 21.34 3.62
N HIS A 825 -5.83 21.81 3.51
CA HIS A 825 -6.75 21.94 4.64
C HIS A 825 -7.14 20.59 5.26
N ILE A 826 -7.33 19.56 4.42
CA ILE A 826 -7.57 18.17 4.89
C ILE A 826 -6.34 17.64 5.64
N LEU A 827 -5.13 17.82 5.07
CA LEU A 827 -3.89 17.41 5.73
C LEU A 827 -3.68 18.10 7.08
N LEU A 828 -3.93 19.41 7.16
CA LEU A 828 -3.90 20.17 8.42
C LEU A 828 -4.89 19.62 9.45
N HIS A 829 -6.11 19.31 9.03
CA HIS A 829 -7.13 18.74 9.90
C HIS A 829 -6.71 17.36 10.43
N LEU A 830 -6.29 16.44 9.56
CA LEU A 830 -5.82 15.11 9.94
C LEU A 830 -4.56 15.17 10.82
N THR A 831 -3.68 16.13 10.56
CA THR A 831 -2.51 16.39 11.44
C THR A 831 -2.95 16.86 12.81
N SER A 832 -3.94 17.77 12.90
CA SER A 832 -4.47 18.26 14.19
C SER A 832 -5.13 17.15 15.03
N LEU A 833 -5.68 16.13 14.36
CA LEU A 833 -6.23 14.93 15.01
C LEU A 833 -5.16 13.89 15.36
N GLY A 834 -3.88 14.14 15.06
CA GLY A 834 -2.79 13.19 15.28
C GLY A 834 -2.76 12.01 14.31
N VAL A 835 -3.57 12.03 13.25
CA VAL A 835 -3.65 10.97 12.23
C VAL A 835 -2.43 10.98 11.31
N LEU A 836 -2.00 12.16 10.86
CA LEU A 836 -0.86 12.34 9.97
C LEU A 836 0.32 13.00 10.70
N PHE A 837 1.53 12.71 10.21
CA PHE A 837 2.78 13.40 10.60
C PHE A 837 2.99 13.44 12.12
N ARG A 838 2.55 12.40 12.83
CA ARG A 838 2.60 12.31 14.31
C ARG A 838 1.99 13.52 15.03
N GLY A 839 1.02 14.18 14.43
CA GLY A 839 0.40 15.40 14.95
C GLY A 839 1.28 16.65 14.87
N GLN A 840 2.44 16.57 14.22
CA GLN A 840 3.37 17.71 14.11
C GLN A 840 2.97 18.62 12.95
N GLN A 841 2.42 19.77 13.29
CA GLN A 841 2.13 20.82 12.31
C GLN A 841 3.40 21.59 11.98
N THR A 842 3.87 21.49 10.73
CA THR A 842 4.99 22.30 10.27
C THR A 842 4.51 23.69 9.85
N GLN A 843 5.35 24.71 10.04
CA GLN A 843 5.06 26.06 9.55
C GLN A 843 4.87 26.07 8.01
N CYS A 844 5.53 25.15 7.32
CA CYS A 844 5.42 24.98 5.88
C CYS A 844 3.97 24.61 5.48
N LEU A 845 3.38 23.59 6.12
CA LEU A 845 2.00 23.14 5.80
C LEU A 845 0.94 24.22 6.17
N GLN A 846 1.25 25.10 7.13
CA GLN A 846 0.38 26.23 7.47
C GLN A 846 0.40 27.36 6.43
N THR A 847 1.45 27.39 5.58
CA THR A 847 1.59 28.42 4.55
C THR A 847 0.61 28.16 3.41
N ARG A 848 -0.16 29.18 3.05
CA ARG A 848 -1.09 29.12 1.93
C ARG A 848 -0.38 28.85 0.61
N ASP A 849 -1.04 28.14 -0.29
CA ASP A 849 -0.58 27.80 -1.64
C ASP A 849 0.72 26.98 -1.68
N ILE A 850 1.16 26.40 -0.55
CA ILE A 850 2.35 25.55 -0.51
C ILE A 850 2.09 24.18 -1.16
N PHE A 851 0.92 23.61 -0.97
CA PHE A 851 0.53 22.34 -1.58
C PHE A 851 -0.18 22.60 -2.91
N LYS A 852 0.60 22.56 -3.99
CA LYS A 852 0.12 22.91 -5.33
C LYS A 852 -0.64 21.74 -5.97
N THR A 853 -1.63 22.06 -6.79
CA THR A 853 -2.43 21.04 -7.53
C THR A 853 -1.57 20.15 -8.44
N LYS A 854 -0.42 20.63 -8.93
CA LYS A 854 0.51 19.77 -9.67
C LYS A 854 0.98 18.56 -8.85
N PHE A 855 1.08 18.71 -7.52
CA PHE A 855 1.45 17.59 -6.63
C PHE A 855 0.40 16.48 -6.63
N LEU A 856 -0.90 16.80 -6.74
CA LEU A 856 -1.94 15.77 -6.89
C LEU A 856 -1.67 14.94 -8.15
N SER A 857 -1.38 15.60 -9.27
CA SER A 857 -1.10 14.89 -10.53
C SER A 857 0.17 14.05 -10.45
N GLU A 858 1.22 14.56 -9.82
CA GLU A 858 2.49 13.85 -9.62
C GLU A 858 2.32 12.65 -8.68
N ILE A 859 1.58 12.83 -7.57
CA ILE A 859 1.27 11.79 -6.58
C ILE A 859 0.41 10.67 -7.19
N GLU A 860 -0.62 11.02 -7.94
CA GLU A 860 -1.52 10.04 -8.54
C GLU A 860 -0.97 9.37 -9.81
N SER A 861 0.08 9.93 -10.41
CA SER A 861 0.82 9.31 -11.52
C SER A 861 1.89 8.32 -11.06
N ASP A 862 2.18 8.28 -9.75
CA ASP A 862 3.28 7.48 -9.20
C ASP A 862 2.95 5.99 -9.18
N SER A 863 3.50 5.26 -10.14
CA SER A 863 3.47 3.79 -10.19
C SER A 863 4.65 3.14 -9.44
N LEU A 864 5.56 3.93 -8.85
CA LEU A 864 6.84 3.49 -8.30
C LEU A 864 6.92 3.71 -6.77
N ALA A 865 6.18 2.90 -5.99
CA ALA A 865 6.40 2.75 -4.55
C ALA A 865 6.31 4.05 -3.72
N LEU A 866 5.35 4.92 -4.02
CA LEU A 866 5.11 6.18 -3.29
C LEU A 866 6.33 7.13 -3.27
N ARG A 867 7.22 7.04 -4.25
CA ARG A 867 8.45 7.85 -4.30
C ARG A 867 8.14 9.33 -4.45
N GLN A 868 7.18 9.68 -5.32
CA GLN A 868 6.79 11.07 -5.54
C GLN A 868 6.13 11.67 -4.30
N VAL A 869 5.22 10.90 -3.66
CA VAL A 869 4.60 11.33 -2.40
C VAL A 869 5.68 11.62 -1.36
N ARG A 870 6.63 10.70 -1.20
CA ARG A 870 7.73 10.85 -0.23
C ARG A 870 8.60 12.06 -0.55
N ALA A 871 9.05 12.21 -1.78
CA ALA A 871 9.89 13.34 -2.20
C ALA A 871 9.20 14.68 -1.97
N ILE A 872 7.91 14.81 -2.35
CA ILE A 872 7.14 16.03 -2.16
C ILE A 872 6.96 16.35 -0.67
N LEU A 873 6.64 15.36 0.18
CA LEU A 873 6.42 15.60 1.60
C LEU A 873 7.74 15.87 2.36
N GLU A 874 8.84 15.23 1.95
CA GLU A 874 10.18 15.51 2.48
C GLU A 874 10.64 16.93 2.11
N ASP A 875 10.41 17.38 0.87
CA ASP A 875 10.68 18.76 0.44
C ASP A 875 9.84 19.78 1.23
N LEU A 876 8.65 19.41 1.67
CA LEU A 876 7.81 20.21 2.57
C LEU A 876 8.23 20.12 4.05
N GLY A 877 9.29 19.35 4.37
CA GLY A 877 9.83 19.20 5.71
C GLY A 877 8.89 18.45 6.68
N LEU A 878 8.05 17.54 6.15
CA LEU A 878 7.10 16.76 6.95
C LEU A 878 7.72 15.44 7.42
N PRO A 879 7.58 15.07 8.71
CA PRO A 879 8.04 13.77 9.22
C PRO A 879 7.13 12.67 8.65
N LEU A 880 7.68 11.82 7.79
CA LEU A 880 6.92 10.90 6.97
C LEU A 880 7.08 9.44 7.41
N THR A 881 5.95 8.74 7.53
CA THR A 881 5.88 7.28 7.56
C THR A 881 5.31 6.74 6.24
N SER A 882 5.46 5.42 6.00
CA SER A 882 4.84 4.79 4.82
C SER A 882 3.31 4.89 4.85
N ASP A 883 2.72 4.84 6.04
CA ASP A 883 1.27 4.96 6.23
C ASP A 883 0.79 6.38 5.95
N ASP A 884 1.56 7.41 6.35
CA ASP A 884 1.26 8.81 6.01
C ASP A 884 1.21 9.01 4.49
N ALA A 885 2.17 8.42 3.75
CA ALA A 885 2.21 8.53 2.30
C ALA A 885 0.97 7.92 1.62
N LEU A 886 0.52 6.74 2.11
CA LEU A 886 -0.71 6.10 1.62
C LEU A 886 -1.95 6.94 1.93
N MET A 887 -2.04 7.50 3.13
CA MET A 887 -3.17 8.34 3.52
C MET A 887 -3.21 9.65 2.72
N VAL A 888 -2.05 10.25 2.43
CA VAL A 888 -1.97 11.45 1.57
C VAL A 888 -2.41 11.13 0.14
N LEU A 889 -2.02 9.98 -0.41
CA LEU A 889 -2.48 9.52 -1.71
C LEU A 889 -4.02 9.39 -1.74
N GLU A 890 -4.64 8.77 -0.74
CA GLU A 890 -6.10 8.65 -0.62
C GLU A 890 -6.80 10.03 -0.54
N VAL A 891 -6.19 11.00 0.17
CA VAL A 891 -6.70 12.38 0.21
C VAL A 891 -6.66 13.01 -1.19
N CYS A 892 -5.54 12.91 -1.91
CA CYS A 892 -5.41 13.44 -3.26
C CYS A 892 -6.45 12.82 -4.20
N GLN A 893 -6.58 11.49 -4.19
CA GLN A 893 -7.55 10.76 -5.01
C GLN A 893 -9.00 11.15 -4.71
N ALA A 894 -9.37 11.30 -3.44
CA ALA A 894 -10.73 11.70 -3.07
C ALA A 894 -11.08 13.10 -3.59
N VAL A 895 -10.15 14.06 -3.49
CA VAL A 895 -10.35 15.43 -3.95
C VAL A 895 -10.41 15.50 -5.47
N SER A 896 -9.47 14.87 -6.18
CA SER A 896 -9.44 14.86 -7.66
C SER A 896 -10.64 14.11 -8.26
N GLN A 897 -11.05 12.99 -7.65
CA GLN A 897 -12.21 12.21 -8.07
C GLN A 897 -13.49 13.05 -7.96
N ARG A 898 -13.71 13.71 -6.81
CA ARG A 898 -14.88 14.60 -6.63
C ARG A 898 -14.91 15.70 -7.69
N ALA A 899 -13.77 16.35 -7.91
CA ALA A 899 -13.65 17.42 -8.89
C ALA A 899 -14.00 16.93 -10.31
N ALA A 900 -13.47 15.77 -10.72
CA ALA A 900 -13.77 15.17 -12.02
C ALA A 900 -15.24 14.74 -12.15
N GLN A 901 -15.83 14.18 -11.10
CA GLN A 901 -17.25 13.79 -11.07
C GLN A 901 -18.19 14.99 -11.17
N LEU A 902 -17.91 16.08 -10.44
CA LEU A 902 -18.70 17.32 -10.54
C LEU A 902 -18.59 17.95 -11.94
N CYS A 903 -17.39 17.97 -12.52
CA CYS A 903 -17.17 18.41 -13.90
C CYS A 903 -17.99 17.55 -14.88
N GLY A 904 -17.93 16.21 -14.73
CA GLY A 904 -18.70 15.26 -15.52
C GLY A 904 -20.22 15.46 -15.42
N ALA A 905 -20.74 15.71 -14.21
CA ALA A 905 -22.15 16.01 -13.99
C ALA A 905 -22.58 17.31 -14.69
N GLY A 906 -21.72 18.33 -14.69
CA GLY A 906 -21.92 19.56 -15.44
C GLY A 906 -21.99 19.33 -16.96
N VAL A 907 -21.04 18.56 -17.51
CA VAL A 907 -21.06 18.20 -18.95
C VAL A 907 -22.30 17.38 -19.28
N ALA A 908 -22.69 16.43 -18.44
CA ALA A 908 -23.91 15.63 -18.61
C ALA A 908 -25.17 16.51 -18.65
N ALA A 909 -25.23 17.58 -17.84
CA ALA A 909 -26.33 18.53 -17.87
C ALA A 909 -26.41 19.25 -19.24
N VAL A 910 -25.27 19.62 -19.82
CA VAL A 910 -25.21 20.31 -21.13
C VAL A 910 -25.61 19.38 -22.27
N VAL A 911 -25.07 18.16 -22.34
CA VAL A 911 -25.35 17.24 -23.45
C VAL A 911 -26.82 16.78 -23.45
N GLU A 912 -27.40 16.54 -22.29
CA GLU A 912 -28.82 16.22 -22.15
C GLU A 912 -29.71 17.38 -22.55
N LYS A 913 -29.33 18.63 -22.24
CA LYS A 913 -30.06 19.80 -22.70
C LYS A 913 -30.03 19.94 -24.23
N ILE A 914 -28.88 19.73 -24.88
CA ILE A 914 -28.77 19.75 -26.34
C ILE A 914 -29.67 18.67 -26.95
N ARG A 915 -29.61 17.44 -26.41
CA ARG A 915 -30.43 16.33 -26.87
C ARG A 915 -31.91 16.62 -26.81
N GLU A 916 -32.40 17.15 -25.68
CA GLU A 916 -33.79 17.51 -25.48
C GLU A 916 -34.26 18.69 -26.33
N ASN A 917 -33.45 19.73 -26.46
CA ASN A 917 -33.76 20.87 -27.32
C ASN A 917 -34.03 20.44 -28.75
N ARG A 918 -33.30 19.43 -29.25
CA ARG A 918 -33.43 18.88 -30.61
C ARG A 918 -34.49 17.78 -30.72
N GLY A 919 -35.06 17.35 -29.59
CA GLY A 919 -36.07 16.27 -29.57
C GLY A 919 -35.52 14.92 -30.03
N LEU A 920 -34.20 14.67 -29.81
CA LEU A 920 -33.51 13.45 -30.24
C LEU A 920 -33.63 12.35 -29.20
N GLU A 921 -33.80 11.09 -29.62
CA GLU A 921 -33.74 9.93 -28.72
C GLU A 921 -32.30 9.70 -28.28
N GLU A 922 -31.35 9.80 -29.20
CA GLU A 922 -29.91 9.67 -28.94
C GLU A 922 -29.17 10.86 -29.56
N LEU A 923 -28.09 11.29 -28.91
CA LEU A 923 -27.23 12.39 -29.37
C LEU A 923 -25.78 11.88 -29.49
N ALA A 924 -25.15 12.17 -30.63
CA ALA A 924 -23.68 12.08 -30.77
C ALA A 924 -23.14 13.52 -30.84
N VAL A 925 -22.21 13.84 -29.95
CA VAL A 925 -21.64 15.19 -29.83
C VAL A 925 -20.19 15.13 -29.35
N SER A 926 -19.36 16.06 -29.83
CA SER A 926 -17.98 16.20 -29.37
C SER A 926 -17.82 17.42 -28.47
N VAL A 927 -16.99 17.25 -27.45
CA VAL A 927 -16.60 18.28 -26.48
C VAL A 927 -15.15 18.63 -26.69
N GLY A 928 -14.87 19.86 -27.11
CA GLY A 928 -13.52 20.38 -27.16
C GLY A 928 -13.05 20.76 -25.75
N VAL A 929 -11.91 20.24 -25.35
CA VAL A 929 -11.41 20.43 -23.98
C VAL A 929 -10.00 21.01 -23.98
N ASP A 930 -9.78 21.99 -23.11
CA ASP A 930 -8.46 22.56 -22.81
C ASP A 930 -8.26 22.72 -21.28
N GLY A 931 -7.02 22.99 -20.89
CA GLY A 931 -6.63 23.23 -19.51
C GLY A 931 -5.68 22.17 -18.96
N THR A 932 -4.74 22.64 -18.14
CA THR A 932 -3.62 21.81 -17.64
C THR A 932 -4.09 20.70 -16.70
N LEU A 933 -5.11 20.93 -15.89
CA LEU A 933 -5.64 19.90 -14.99
C LEU A 933 -6.22 18.72 -15.78
N TYR A 934 -7.04 19.01 -16.79
CA TYR A 934 -7.64 17.95 -17.63
C TYR A 934 -6.59 17.17 -18.42
N LYS A 935 -5.56 17.86 -18.95
CA LYS A 935 -4.53 17.27 -19.83
C LYS A 935 -3.46 16.48 -19.07
N LEU A 936 -3.04 16.96 -17.90
CA LEU A 936 -1.86 16.43 -17.21
C LEU A 936 -2.18 15.51 -16.03
N HIS A 937 -3.41 15.56 -15.49
CA HIS A 937 -3.77 14.68 -14.41
C HIS A 937 -4.09 13.26 -14.93
N PRO A 938 -3.49 12.21 -14.37
CA PRO A 938 -3.53 10.86 -14.95
C PRO A 938 -4.93 10.26 -15.09
N HIS A 939 -5.86 10.63 -14.22
CA HIS A 939 -7.17 10.00 -14.13
C HIS A 939 -8.35 10.95 -14.39
N PHE A 940 -8.13 12.26 -14.41
CA PHE A 940 -9.21 13.26 -14.46
C PHE A 940 -10.10 13.10 -15.69
N SER A 941 -9.50 13.01 -16.88
CA SER A 941 -10.23 12.88 -18.15
C SER A 941 -11.07 11.60 -18.23
N SER A 942 -10.52 10.48 -17.77
CA SER A 942 -11.23 9.19 -17.75
C SER A 942 -12.40 9.19 -16.77
N LEU A 943 -12.26 9.84 -15.61
CA LEU A 943 -13.33 9.99 -14.61
C LEU A 943 -14.45 10.89 -15.10
N VAL A 944 -14.12 12.02 -15.75
CA VAL A 944 -15.11 12.90 -16.41
C VAL A 944 -15.93 12.10 -17.43
N ALA A 945 -15.24 11.39 -18.34
CA ALA A 945 -15.90 10.61 -19.38
C ALA A 945 -16.75 9.47 -18.82
N ALA A 946 -16.32 8.81 -17.74
CA ALA A 946 -17.10 7.77 -17.07
C ALA A 946 -18.38 8.35 -16.45
N THR A 947 -18.27 9.48 -15.75
CA THR A 947 -19.41 10.16 -15.11
C THR A 947 -20.43 10.65 -16.15
N VAL A 948 -19.97 11.22 -17.26
CA VAL A 948 -20.87 11.63 -18.35
C VAL A 948 -21.62 10.44 -18.93
N ARG A 949 -20.94 9.32 -19.16
CA ARG A 949 -21.57 8.09 -19.69
C ARG A 949 -22.62 7.52 -18.72
N GLU A 950 -22.36 7.64 -17.41
CA GLU A 950 -23.28 7.18 -16.37
C GLU A 950 -24.54 8.06 -16.29
N LEU A 951 -24.39 9.40 -16.31
CA LEU A 951 -25.48 10.35 -16.11
C LEU A 951 -26.24 10.71 -17.39
N ALA A 952 -25.61 10.54 -18.55
CA ALA A 952 -26.23 10.81 -19.87
C ALA A 952 -26.08 9.60 -20.82
N PRO A 953 -26.68 8.43 -20.51
CA PRO A 953 -26.46 7.18 -21.25
C PRO A 953 -27.00 7.21 -22.70
N ARG A 954 -27.86 8.18 -23.03
CA ARG A 954 -28.39 8.40 -24.39
C ARG A 954 -27.54 9.36 -25.23
N CYS A 955 -26.43 9.85 -24.67
CA CYS A 955 -25.51 10.76 -25.34
C CYS A 955 -24.16 10.06 -25.57
N ALA A 956 -23.79 9.86 -26.82
CA ALA A 956 -22.47 9.42 -27.19
C ALA A 956 -21.54 10.64 -27.26
N VAL A 957 -20.67 10.80 -26.21
CA VAL A 957 -19.84 11.99 -26.06
C VAL A 957 -18.39 11.65 -26.34
N THR A 958 -17.78 12.38 -27.29
CA THR A 958 -16.36 12.31 -27.60
C THR A 958 -15.64 13.52 -27.06
N PHE A 959 -14.51 13.33 -26.34
CA PHE A 959 -13.70 14.43 -25.83
C PHE A 959 -12.48 14.65 -26.72
N LEU A 960 -12.35 15.87 -27.27
CA LEU A 960 -11.27 16.28 -28.15
C LEU A 960 -10.34 17.23 -27.39
N GLN A 961 -9.10 16.87 -27.22
CA GLN A 961 -8.11 17.76 -26.61
C GLN A 961 -7.64 18.79 -27.62
N SER A 962 -7.82 20.06 -27.27
CA SER A 962 -7.37 21.16 -28.12
C SER A 962 -5.87 21.40 -27.96
N GLU A 963 -5.18 21.53 -29.09
CA GLU A 963 -3.83 22.06 -29.13
C GLU A 963 -3.92 23.59 -29.33
N ASP A 964 -3.55 24.38 -28.33
CA ASP A 964 -3.57 25.86 -28.34
C ASP A 964 -4.98 26.46 -28.61
N GLY A 965 -6.01 25.87 -27.95
CA GLY A 965 -7.43 26.07 -28.24
C GLY A 965 -7.91 27.51 -28.17
N SER A 966 -7.54 28.27 -27.16
CA SER A 966 -8.05 29.63 -26.97
C SER A 966 -7.54 30.60 -28.06
N GLY A 967 -6.25 30.60 -28.36
CA GLY A 967 -5.63 31.49 -29.35
C GLY A 967 -6.02 31.10 -30.79
N LYS A 968 -5.89 29.82 -31.17
CA LYS A 968 -6.33 29.29 -32.47
C LYS A 968 -7.82 29.55 -32.69
N GLY A 969 -8.64 29.34 -31.68
CA GLY A 969 -10.08 29.52 -31.74
C GLY A 969 -10.49 30.97 -31.97
N ALA A 970 -9.87 31.94 -31.29
CA ALA A 970 -10.16 33.35 -31.52
C ALA A 970 -9.88 33.78 -32.97
N ALA A 971 -8.77 33.29 -33.56
CA ALA A 971 -8.48 33.52 -34.97
C ALA A 971 -9.52 32.88 -35.90
N LEU A 972 -9.98 31.66 -35.55
CA LEU A 972 -11.03 30.96 -36.34
C LEU A 972 -12.37 31.67 -36.21
N VAL A 973 -12.78 32.18 -35.03
CA VAL A 973 -13.99 33.01 -34.88
C VAL A 973 -13.88 34.25 -35.74
N THR A 974 -12.70 34.89 -35.75
CA THR A 974 -12.42 36.05 -36.60
C THR A 974 -12.54 35.71 -38.09
N ALA A 975 -11.99 34.56 -38.49
CA ALA A 975 -12.06 34.07 -39.88
C ALA A 975 -13.52 33.81 -40.32
N VAL A 976 -14.30 33.13 -39.47
CA VAL A 976 -15.75 32.90 -39.71
C VAL A 976 -16.50 34.25 -39.82
N ALA A 977 -16.23 35.22 -38.92
CA ALA A 977 -16.86 36.54 -38.97
C ALA A 977 -16.51 37.28 -40.28
N CYS A 978 -15.26 37.28 -40.71
CA CYS A 978 -14.84 37.85 -41.98
C CYS A 978 -15.52 37.18 -43.19
N ARG A 979 -15.65 35.87 -43.22
CA ARG A 979 -16.36 35.11 -44.24
C ARG A 979 -17.83 35.51 -44.33
N LEU A 980 -18.52 35.54 -43.17
CA LEU A 980 -19.95 35.90 -43.13
C LEU A 980 -20.18 37.34 -43.56
N ALA A 981 -19.30 38.27 -43.20
CA ALA A 981 -19.37 39.66 -43.66
C ALA A 981 -19.20 39.79 -45.18
N GLN A 982 -18.32 39.00 -45.80
CA GLN A 982 -18.17 38.97 -47.26
C GLN A 982 -19.39 38.39 -47.97
N SER A 983 -20.08 37.40 -47.36
CA SER A 983 -21.29 36.77 -47.96
C SER A 983 -22.54 37.65 -47.86
N THR A 984 -22.58 38.67 -46.97
CA THR A 984 -23.69 39.65 -46.86
C THR A 984 -23.57 40.82 -47.81
N HIS A 985 -22.41 40.98 -48.48
CA HIS A 985 -22.16 42.04 -49.49
C HIS A 985 -22.29 41.53 -50.96
N ILE A 986 -22.65 40.26 -51.17
CA ILE A 986 -23.02 39.69 -52.44
C ILE A 986 -24.55 39.53 -52.53
#